data_94b7c785b1153edd398228b41f3b6685
#
_entry.id   94b7c785b1153edd398228b41f3b6685
#
_cell.length_a   1.000
_cell.length_b   1.000
_cell.length_c   1.000
_cell.angle_alpha   90.00
_cell.angle_beta   90.00
_cell.angle_gamma   90.00
#
_symmetry.space_group_name_H-M   'P 1'
#
loop_
_entity.id
_entity.type
_entity.pdbx_description
1 polymer ?
#
loop_
_entity_poly.entity_id
_entity_poly.type
_entity_poly.pdbx_seq_one_letter_code
_entity_poly.pdbx_strand_id
1 'polypeptide(L)'
;MDLQDNPLIVVSAGIAIVALIFWYVATEIDRRKRNVGTIAIGIVVALCLVAVLPVKEKLKGGIDLVGGSSFIVEIQPGKDEEGNPLPVNEGAIEDAKATLSKRLSKSGLSDNLMQPLGENRLIIEMPGVGPERRDEIRETIQRTARLLLKKVHPNSNQIIAQIEAGTKTLEPGYQVFPIRRTDPETGKVIGMDKILLSRRTIVGGDKVDLARPGDGLGVINVLLSKEGGKRLTNATKTMTIGSDRMAVVLDDEVLIAPTVNATLGRNFIVEGLDGREEVRTVSNALNNPLKYPLNILSERNVTARYGEEVVRQGVTAAIAGLALTLLFVLIYYRFAGFIALIGLSVNMLILFGAMAMFGATFTLPGIAGIILTIGVAVDANVLIYERLREEIAGGKSLINAIRAAYEKAFSAIFDANITTLLTAIILLWRASDQMKGFAITLTIGILSSMFAALLVTRVFFFWGSDTRALKKLSFMNLIPAKTIKFMEMRKPAFMLSSILLIGSLVVMGTKRESSLGIDFLGGSIVNIQLKEGQELSEATVKKAISDLTLEKKPTIQLEQPVGAEGDLISIKYASNDLEKIEKRLRSDIGILGEGQSIVNVQLKEGQELSEATVKKAISDLTLEKNPTIQLEQPVGAEGDLISIKCATNDLEKIEKRLRSDRGILGEINTEKNYDIAFDNETISASLGGEFLKNSFYALGLGLLAVLFYISLRFEFSFAVGAFAALFHDILICIGVVIMCGTELSLIHVGAFLTIAGYSINDTIVVFDRMRESLRSKRGDVAQVMNLAINATLSRTILTSVTTFVAVLVLWIFGGSALKDFSFAIMIGVVVGTYSSIFIAAPVVYIWSKKGSKLRQELIDASLDMPNDLAEPVPSK
;
A
#
# COMPACT_ATOMS: atom_id res chain seq x y z
N MET A 1 21.55 -18.49 -9.43
CA MET A 1 20.91 -18.42 -10.76
C MET A 1 19.63 -17.62 -10.54
N ASP A 2 19.62 -16.37 -11.00
CA ASP A 2 18.48 -15.49 -10.81
C ASP A 2 17.36 -15.88 -11.79
N LEU A 3 16.24 -16.36 -11.27
CA LEU A 3 15.08 -16.71 -12.09
C LEU A 3 14.47 -15.47 -12.78
N GLN A 4 14.65 -14.29 -12.18
CA GLN A 4 14.18 -13.03 -12.74
C GLN A 4 14.96 -12.61 -13.99
N ASP A 5 16.26 -12.94 -14.05
CA ASP A 5 17.13 -12.62 -15.19
C ASP A 5 16.93 -13.53 -16.40
N ASN A 6 16.18 -14.63 -16.25
CA ASN A 6 15.93 -15.60 -17.31
C ASN A 6 14.42 -15.86 -17.52
N PRO A 7 13.71 -14.96 -18.19
CA PRO A 7 12.27 -15.10 -18.42
C PRO A 7 11.89 -16.40 -19.16
N LEU A 8 12.79 -16.94 -19.98
CA LEU A 8 12.59 -18.23 -20.67
C LEU A 8 12.48 -19.41 -19.70
N ILE A 9 13.22 -19.41 -18.59
CA ILE A 9 13.15 -20.47 -17.58
C ILE A 9 11.80 -20.41 -16.85
N VAL A 10 11.35 -19.19 -16.49
CA VAL A 10 10.05 -18.98 -15.81
C VAL A 10 8.90 -19.42 -16.71
N VAL A 11 8.92 -19.01 -17.99
CA VAL A 11 7.89 -19.39 -18.97
C VAL A 11 7.90 -20.90 -19.22
N SER A 12 9.07 -21.51 -19.41
CA SER A 12 9.17 -22.96 -19.65
C SER A 12 8.73 -23.78 -18.43
N ALA A 13 9.05 -23.34 -17.22
CA ALA A 13 8.59 -23.95 -15.98
C ALA A 13 7.06 -23.82 -15.84
N GLY A 14 6.50 -22.65 -16.14
CA GLY A 14 5.06 -22.43 -16.18
C GLY A 14 4.34 -23.37 -17.15
N ILE A 15 4.85 -23.49 -18.37
CA ILE A 15 4.30 -24.43 -19.39
C ILE A 15 4.39 -25.89 -18.88
N ALA A 16 5.52 -26.28 -18.28
CA ALA A 16 5.69 -27.63 -17.74
C ALA A 16 4.69 -27.92 -16.60
N ILE A 17 4.45 -26.96 -15.71
CA ILE A 17 3.45 -27.07 -14.63
C ILE A 17 2.05 -27.23 -15.23
N VAL A 18 1.66 -26.40 -16.19
CA VAL A 18 0.36 -26.49 -16.86
C VAL A 18 0.19 -27.85 -17.56
N ALA A 19 1.21 -28.33 -18.27
CA ALA A 19 1.21 -29.64 -18.90
C ALA A 19 1.07 -30.77 -17.88
N LEU A 20 1.75 -30.70 -16.74
CA LEU A 20 1.63 -31.67 -15.65
C LEU A 20 0.25 -31.66 -14.99
N ILE A 21 -0.33 -30.48 -14.78
CA ILE A 21 -1.71 -30.36 -14.26
C ILE A 21 -2.70 -30.95 -15.26
N PHE A 22 -2.57 -30.64 -16.55
CA PHE A 22 -3.40 -31.21 -17.59
C PHE A 22 -3.28 -32.74 -17.62
N TRP A 23 -2.04 -33.26 -17.56
CA TRP A 23 -1.81 -34.71 -17.49
C TRP A 23 -2.40 -35.33 -16.22
N TYR A 24 -2.29 -34.65 -15.07
CA TYR A 24 -2.93 -35.08 -13.81
C TYR A 24 -4.46 -35.19 -13.97
N VAL A 25 -5.09 -34.20 -14.59
CA VAL A 25 -6.54 -34.17 -14.79
C VAL A 25 -6.97 -35.28 -15.76
N ALA A 26 -6.24 -35.46 -16.87
CA ALA A 26 -6.52 -36.47 -17.90
C ALA A 26 -6.26 -37.90 -17.44
N THR A 27 -5.53 -38.11 -16.32
CA THR A 27 -5.21 -39.45 -15.83
C THR A 27 -6.37 -40.00 -14.99
N GLU A 28 -6.95 -41.14 -15.39
CA GLU A 28 -8.04 -41.81 -14.66
C GLU A 28 -7.53 -42.81 -13.61
N ILE A 29 -6.35 -43.41 -13.79
CA ILE A 29 -5.80 -44.45 -12.91
C ILE A 29 -5.22 -43.82 -11.64
N ASP A 30 -5.78 -44.13 -10.47
CA ASP A 30 -5.42 -43.51 -9.17
C ASP A 30 -3.92 -43.53 -8.85
N ARG A 31 -3.23 -44.66 -9.09
CA ARG A 31 -1.78 -44.75 -8.85
C ARG A 31 -0.97 -43.85 -9.75
N ARG A 32 -1.34 -43.76 -11.05
CA ARG A 32 -0.67 -42.86 -12.00
C ARG A 32 -0.97 -41.41 -11.62
N LYS A 33 -2.24 -41.10 -11.33
CA LYS A 33 -2.69 -39.78 -10.89
C LYS A 33 -1.95 -39.31 -9.65
N ARG A 34 -1.79 -40.16 -8.64
CA ARG A 34 -1.00 -39.90 -7.46
C ARG A 34 0.46 -39.59 -7.80
N ASN A 35 1.11 -40.42 -8.63
CA ASN A 35 2.53 -40.23 -8.96
C ASN A 35 2.77 -38.96 -9.78
N VAL A 36 1.93 -38.67 -10.78
CA VAL A 36 1.99 -37.45 -11.57
C VAL A 36 1.76 -36.23 -10.67
N GLY A 37 0.76 -36.28 -9.76
CA GLY A 37 0.51 -35.22 -8.78
C GLY A 37 1.69 -35.01 -7.84
N THR A 38 2.35 -36.10 -7.36
CA THR A 38 3.54 -35.97 -6.51
C THR A 38 4.70 -35.26 -7.23
N ILE A 39 4.91 -35.61 -8.52
CA ILE A 39 5.95 -34.95 -9.34
C ILE A 39 5.61 -33.49 -9.55
N ALA A 40 4.35 -33.17 -9.87
CA ALA A 40 3.91 -31.78 -10.04
C ALA A 40 4.11 -30.94 -8.76
N ILE A 41 3.72 -31.48 -7.60
CA ILE A 41 3.93 -30.83 -6.29
C ILE A 41 5.43 -30.64 -6.04
N GLY A 42 6.26 -31.67 -6.28
CA GLY A 42 7.71 -31.61 -6.08
C GLY A 42 8.37 -30.52 -6.92
N ILE A 43 7.98 -30.38 -8.19
CA ILE A 43 8.48 -29.34 -9.10
C ILE A 43 8.05 -27.95 -8.61
N VAL A 44 6.77 -27.76 -8.27
CA VAL A 44 6.26 -26.46 -7.76
C VAL A 44 6.97 -26.08 -6.47
N VAL A 45 7.10 -27.00 -5.52
CA VAL A 45 7.79 -26.76 -4.25
C VAL A 45 9.27 -26.41 -4.49
N ALA A 46 9.97 -27.15 -5.37
CA ALA A 46 11.36 -26.86 -5.69
C ALA A 46 11.55 -25.48 -6.32
N LEU A 47 10.69 -25.13 -7.29
CA LEU A 47 10.74 -23.81 -7.93
C LEU A 47 10.48 -22.68 -6.92
N CYS A 48 9.49 -22.84 -6.05
CA CYS A 48 9.18 -21.84 -5.03
C CYS A 48 10.31 -21.71 -4.00
N LEU A 49 10.95 -22.80 -3.61
CA LEU A 49 12.11 -22.75 -2.71
C LEU A 49 13.28 -22.01 -3.35
N VAL A 50 13.59 -22.30 -4.62
CA VAL A 50 14.64 -21.58 -5.36
C VAL A 50 14.31 -20.10 -5.54
N ALA A 51 13.04 -19.78 -5.76
CA ALA A 51 12.61 -18.38 -5.90
C ALA A 51 12.71 -17.58 -4.60
N VAL A 52 12.46 -18.19 -3.44
CA VAL A 52 12.44 -17.51 -2.13
C VAL A 52 13.84 -17.40 -1.51
N LEU A 53 14.74 -18.33 -1.81
CA LEU A 53 16.07 -18.36 -1.17
C LEU A 53 17.13 -17.58 -1.98
N PRO A 54 17.96 -16.73 -1.36
CA PRO A 54 17.93 -16.32 0.05
C PRO A 54 16.81 -15.29 0.36
N VAL A 55 16.08 -15.52 1.44
CA VAL A 55 14.85 -14.77 1.79
C VAL A 55 15.05 -13.26 1.82
N LYS A 56 16.12 -12.79 2.47
CA LYS A 56 16.41 -11.34 2.65
C LYS A 56 16.64 -10.57 1.34
N GLU A 57 17.13 -11.23 0.31
CA GLU A 57 17.42 -10.57 -0.98
C GLU A 57 16.24 -10.64 -1.94
N LYS A 58 15.42 -11.71 -1.81
CA LYS A 58 14.34 -12.00 -2.76
C LYS A 58 12.99 -11.45 -2.36
N LEU A 59 12.72 -11.33 -1.07
CA LEU A 59 11.48 -10.76 -0.56
C LEU A 59 11.67 -9.28 -0.25
N LYS A 60 11.16 -8.42 -1.14
CA LYS A 60 11.27 -6.95 -1.01
C LYS A 60 10.13 -6.40 -0.15
N GLY A 61 10.46 -5.68 0.91
CA GLY A 61 9.51 -4.92 1.70
C GLY A 61 9.19 -3.57 1.03
N GLY A 62 7.91 -3.15 1.07
CA GLY A 62 7.51 -1.79 0.73
C GLY A 62 7.90 -0.79 1.84
N ILE A 63 7.64 0.48 1.60
CA ILE A 63 7.94 1.57 2.57
C ILE A 63 7.30 1.35 3.94
N ASP A 64 6.15 0.70 3.99
CA ASP A 64 5.43 0.36 5.24
C ASP A 64 6.23 -0.57 6.16
N LEU A 65 7.12 -1.39 5.60
CA LEU A 65 7.83 -2.45 6.32
C LEU A 65 9.31 -2.13 6.54
N VAL A 66 9.93 -1.43 5.59
CA VAL A 66 11.37 -1.11 5.65
C VAL A 66 11.58 0.34 6.11
N GLY A 67 10.52 1.12 6.13
CA GLY A 67 10.59 2.56 6.21
C GLY A 67 10.86 3.17 4.84
N GLY A 68 10.72 4.49 4.74
CA GLY A 68 10.97 5.20 3.50
C GLY A 68 10.01 6.32 3.22
N SER A 69 10.11 6.90 2.03
CA SER A 69 9.27 8.00 1.56
C SER A 69 8.54 7.63 0.28
N SER A 70 7.27 8.05 0.16
CA SER A 70 6.47 7.92 -1.05
C SER A 70 5.84 9.24 -1.42
N PHE A 71 5.80 9.53 -2.73
CA PHE A 71 5.19 10.73 -3.29
C PHE A 71 4.25 10.35 -4.43
N ILE A 72 3.05 10.91 -4.44
CA ILE A 72 2.18 10.91 -5.62
C ILE A 72 2.27 12.29 -6.23
N VAL A 73 2.78 12.35 -7.46
CA VAL A 73 2.96 13.60 -8.19
C VAL A 73 2.06 13.64 -9.42
N GLU A 74 1.47 14.81 -9.66
CA GLU A 74 0.68 15.09 -10.85
C GLU A 74 1.54 15.87 -11.85
N ILE A 75 1.55 15.40 -13.08
CA ILE A 75 2.22 16.05 -14.20
C ILE A 75 1.30 17.14 -14.73
N GLN A 76 1.73 18.37 -14.61
CA GLN A 76 0.96 19.53 -15.11
C GLN A 76 1.37 19.89 -16.55
N PRO A 77 0.50 20.54 -17.31
CA PRO A 77 0.85 21.02 -18.65
C PRO A 77 2.13 21.89 -18.60
N GLY A 78 3.11 21.50 -19.38
CA GLY A 78 4.34 22.27 -19.54
C GLY A 78 4.14 23.51 -20.41
N LYS A 79 5.21 24.27 -20.63
CA LYS A 79 5.23 25.38 -21.59
C LYS A 79 6.43 25.20 -22.50
N ASP A 80 6.25 25.41 -23.78
CA ASP A 80 7.34 25.44 -24.75
C ASP A 80 8.24 26.71 -24.61
N GLU A 81 9.26 26.86 -25.47
CA GLU A 81 10.14 28.03 -25.44
C GLU A 81 9.39 29.36 -25.71
N GLU A 82 8.26 29.29 -26.41
CA GLU A 82 7.42 30.42 -26.81
C GLU A 82 6.33 30.71 -25.74
N GLY A 83 6.16 29.83 -24.74
CA GLY A 83 5.20 29.95 -23.66
C GLY A 83 3.83 29.31 -23.93
N ASN A 84 3.69 28.55 -25.04
CA ASN A 84 2.46 27.82 -25.33
C ASN A 84 2.35 26.57 -24.44
N PRO A 85 1.13 26.17 -24.04
CA PRO A 85 0.95 24.99 -23.20
C PRO A 85 1.26 23.70 -23.98
N LEU A 86 2.12 22.86 -23.38
CA LEU A 86 2.38 21.50 -23.85
C LEU A 86 1.39 20.54 -23.17
N PRO A 87 0.52 19.83 -23.91
CA PRO A 87 -0.42 18.92 -23.31
C PRO A 87 0.29 17.70 -22.68
N VAL A 88 -0.28 17.20 -21.60
CA VAL A 88 0.21 15.96 -20.94
C VAL A 88 -0.29 14.76 -21.74
N ASN A 89 0.63 13.89 -22.14
CA ASN A 89 0.35 12.64 -22.84
C ASN A 89 1.19 11.52 -22.23
N GLU A 90 1.04 10.28 -22.69
CA GLU A 90 1.82 9.14 -22.21
C GLU A 90 3.34 9.36 -22.29
N GLY A 91 3.81 10.04 -23.34
CA GLY A 91 5.22 10.41 -23.47
C GLY A 91 5.68 11.40 -22.40
N ALA A 92 4.79 12.23 -21.84
CA ALA A 92 5.11 13.13 -20.72
C ALA A 92 5.41 12.37 -19.44
N ILE A 93 4.70 11.27 -19.18
CA ILE A 93 4.92 10.40 -18.02
C ILE A 93 6.31 9.73 -18.12
N GLU A 94 6.63 9.16 -19.26
CA GLU A 94 7.93 8.51 -19.48
C GLU A 94 9.09 9.50 -19.42
N ASP A 95 8.95 10.71 -19.99
CA ASP A 95 9.92 11.79 -19.89
C ASP A 95 10.14 12.24 -18.43
N ALA A 96 9.06 12.42 -17.67
CA ALA A 96 9.13 12.78 -16.26
C ALA A 96 9.81 11.68 -15.43
N LYS A 97 9.42 10.42 -15.62
CA LYS A 97 10.00 9.25 -14.97
C LYS A 97 11.49 9.13 -15.26
N ALA A 98 11.91 9.21 -16.54
CA ALA A 98 13.32 9.14 -16.93
C ALA A 98 14.15 10.28 -16.33
N THR A 99 13.58 11.48 -16.27
CA THR A 99 14.24 12.65 -15.70
C THR A 99 14.38 12.55 -14.19
N LEU A 100 13.31 12.18 -13.49
CA LEU A 100 13.32 12.02 -12.03
C LEU A 100 14.24 10.87 -11.60
N SER A 101 14.23 9.75 -12.32
CA SER A 101 15.15 8.64 -12.04
C SER A 101 16.61 9.08 -12.09
N LYS A 102 17.00 9.87 -13.11
CA LYS A 102 18.36 10.43 -13.22
C LYS A 102 18.68 11.42 -12.10
N ARG A 103 17.72 12.26 -11.69
CA ARG A 103 17.89 13.23 -10.60
C ARG A 103 18.10 12.54 -9.26
N LEU A 104 17.21 11.61 -8.94
CA LEU A 104 17.24 10.87 -7.68
C LEU A 104 18.49 9.98 -7.59
N SER A 105 18.87 9.29 -8.67
CA SER A 105 20.10 8.49 -8.70
C SER A 105 21.36 9.33 -8.45
N LYS A 106 21.43 10.56 -8.99
CA LYS A 106 22.56 11.48 -8.73
C LYS A 106 22.57 12.02 -7.29
N SER A 107 21.43 12.07 -6.64
CA SER A 107 21.33 12.41 -5.21
C SER A 107 21.59 11.20 -4.30
N GLY A 108 22.04 10.05 -4.87
CA GLY A 108 22.33 8.83 -4.11
C GLY A 108 21.08 8.02 -3.75
N LEU A 109 19.94 8.26 -4.41
CA LEU A 109 18.66 7.59 -4.24
C LEU A 109 18.39 6.68 -5.45
N SER A 110 19.25 5.70 -5.68
CA SER A 110 19.17 4.79 -6.83
C SER A 110 18.04 3.76 -6.70
N ASP A 111 17.70 3.33 -5.48
CA ASP A 111 16.69 2.32 -5.21
C ASP A 111 15.31 2.95 -5.10
N ASN A 112 14.84 3.55 -6.20
CA ASN A 112 13.52 4.14 -6.31
C ASN A 112 12.63 3.31 -7.24
N LEU A 113 11.35 3.17 -6.85
CA LEU A 113 10.32 2.55 -7.66
C LEU A 113 9.41 3.65 -8.20
N MET A 114 9.26 3.72 -9.53
CA MET A 114 8.40 4.69 -10.17
C MET A 114 7.37 4.00 -11.04
N GLN A 115 6.09 4.24 -10.75
CA GLN A 115 4.98 3.64 -11.47
C GLN A 115 3.97 4.71 -11.93
N PRO A 116 3.43 4.61 -13.14
CA PRO A 116 2.36 5.49 -13.58
C PRO A 116 1.07 5.21 -12.82
N LEU A 117 0.35 6.28 -12.44
CA LEU A 117 -0.95 6.23 -11.79
C LEU A 117 -1.98 7.00 -12.63
N GLY A 118 -2.81 6.29 -13.38
CA GLY A 118 -3.74 6.92 -14.33
C GLY A 118 -3.02 7.57 -15.51
N GLU A 119 -3.59 8.67 -16.04
CA GLU A 119 -3.13 9.28 -17.30
C GLU A 119 -2.08 10.38 -17.12
N ASN A 120 -1.97 10.98 -15.93
CA ASN A 120 -1.12 12.16 -15.70
C ASN A 120 -0.39 12.16 -14.35
N ARG A 121 -0.29 11.01 -13.67
CA ARG A 121 0.35 10.92 -12.35
C ARG A 121 1.44 9.87 -12.30
N LEU A 122 2.36 10.07 -11.37
CA LEU A 122 3.46 9.16 -11.10
C LEU A 122 3.58 8.94 -9.59
N ILE A 123 3.71 7.69 -9.19
CA ILE A 123 4.09 7.30 -7.83
C ILE A 123 5.58 7.09 -7.79
N ILE A 124 6.21 7.63 -6.76
CA ILE A 124 7.64 7.53 -6.50
C ILE A 124 7.80 6.96 -5.10
N GLU A 125 8.29 5.75 -4.99
CA GLU A 125 8.60 5.09 -3.72
C GLU A 125 10.11 4.96 -3.55
N MET A 126 10.60 5.31 -2.37
CA MET A 126 12.02 5.28 -2.00
C MET A 126 12.17 4.53 -0.67
N PRO A 127 12.22 3.19 -0.71
CA PRO A 127 12.43 2.39 0.49
C PRO A 127 13.77 2.71 1.15
N GLY A 128 13.80 2.73 2.49
CA GLY A 128 15.02 2.98 3.27
C GLY A 128 15.47 4.45 3.33
N VAL A 129 14.72 5.37 2.73
CA VAL A 129 15.03 6.80 2.76
C VAL A 129 14.27 7.47 3.89
N GLY A 130 14.99 7.89 4.93
CA GLY A 130 14.39 8.47 6.12
C GLY A 130 13.83 9.89 5.90
N PRO A 131 13.03 10.36 6.86
CA PRO A 131 12.35 11.67 6.79
C PRO A 131 13.30 12.87 6.81
N GLU A 132 14.56 12.68 7.19
CA GLU A 132 15.59 13.72 7.22
C GLU A 132 15.93 14.27 5.82
N ARG A 133 15.75 13.46 4.78
CA ARG A 133 15.98 13.85 3.38
C ARG A 133 14.72 14.29 2.65
N ARG A 134 13.60 14.35 3.35
CA ARG A 134 12.28 14.69 2.78
C ARG A 134 12.28 15.99 1.98
N ASP A 135 12.82 17.05 2.58
CA ASP A 135 12.79 18.38 1.97
C ASP A 135 13.69 18.45 0.74
N GLU A 136 14.86 17.80 0.77
CA GLU A 136 15.75 17.63 -0.39
C GLU A 136 15.04 16.91 -1.55
N ILE A 137 14.30 15.83 -1.23
CA ILE A 137 13.57 15.03 -2.22
C ILE A 137 12.41 15.83 -2.80
N ARG A 138 11.62 16.49 -1.95
CA ARG A 138 10.52 17.35 -2.36
C ARG A 138 10.99 18.42 -3.33
N GLU A 139 12.07 19.08 -2.98
CA GLU A 139 12.69 20.10 -3.84
C GLU A 139 13.20 19.49 -5.15
N THR A 140 13.87 18.33 -5.11
CA THR A 140 14.35 17.61 -6.31
C THR A 140 13.21 17.23 -7.26
N ILE A 141 12.06 16.84 -6.72
CA ILE A 141 10.86 16.47 -7.49
C ILE A 141 10.20 17.72 -8.09
N GLN A 142 9.99 18.75 -7.30
CA GLN A 142 9.22 19.93 -7.73
C GLN A 142 9.99 20.90 -8.63
N ARG A 143 11.31 21.02 -8.48
CA ARG A 143 12.10 21.93 -9.29
C ARG A 143 12.07 21.54 -10.76
N THR A 144 11.48 22.38 -11.59
CA THR A 144 11.52 22.20 -13.06
C THR A 144 12.90 22.50 -13.62
N ALA A 145 13.65 23.38 -12.94
CA ALA A 145 14.95 23.92 -13.36
C ALA A 145 14.92 24.54 -14.75
N ARG A 146 13.85 25.27 -15.01
CA ARG A 146 13.68 26.01 -16.25
C ARG A 146 14.57 27.26 -16.24
N LEU A 147 15.78 27.12 -16.75
CA LEU A 147 16.70 28.24 -16.91
C LEU A 147 16.31 29.06 -18.14
N LEU A 148 16.15 30.38 -17.98
CA LEU A 148 15.90 31.29 -19.06
C LEU A 148 16.85 32.47 -18.96
N LEU A 149 17.57 32.79 -20.04
CA LEU A 149 18.34 34.02 -20.17
C LEU A 149 17.49 35.05 -20.89
N LYS A 150 17.19 36.18 -20.21
CA LYS A 150 16.34 37.25 -20.76
C LYS A 150 17.01 38.62 -20.66
N LYS A 151 16.68 39.53 -21.61
CA LYS A 151 17.14 40.91 -21.54
C LYS A 151 16.32 41.70 -20.52
N VAL A 152 16.97 42.46 -19.65
CA VAL A 152 16.35 43.43 -18.73
C VAL A 152 15.95 44.70 -19.48
N HIS A 153 14.81 45.27 -19.13
CA HIS A 153 14.41 46.57 -19.66
C HIS A 153 15.34 47.68 -19.16
N PRO A 154 15.89 48.57 -20.03
CA PRO A 154 16.82 49.61 -19.58
C PRO A 154 16.33 50.47 -18.40
N ASN A 155 15.05 50.82 -18.42
CA ASN A 155 14.44 51.63 -17.39
C ASN A 155 13.55 50.81 -16.43
N SER A 156 13.93 49.55 -16.13
CA SER A 156 13.14 48.62 -15.37
C SER A 156 12.66 49.23 -14.02
N ASN A 157 13.55 49.76 -13.21
CA ASN A 157 13.23 50.28 -11.88
C ASN A 157 12.22 51.45 -11.92
N GLN A 158 12.38 52.37 -12.88
CA GLN A 158 11.49 53.50 -13.06
C GLN A 158 10.09 53.09 -13.51
N ILE A 159 10.00 52.15 -14.47
CA ILE A 159 8.72 51.66 -14.97
C ILE A 159 8.00 50.83 -13.90
N ILE A 160 8.68 50.01 -13.16
CA ILE A 160 8.06 49.27 -12.04
C ILE A 160 7.49 50.19 -11.00
N ALA A 161 8.22 51.22 -10.59
CA ALA A 161 7.71 52.25 -9.66
C ALA A 161 6.46 52.96 -10.19
N GLN A 162 6.40 53.22 -11.51
CA GLN A 162 5.23 53.84 -12.14
C GLN A 162 4.03 52.88 -12.26
N ILE A 163 4.29 51.56 -12.46
CA ILE A 163 3.24 50.54 -12.47
C ILE A 163 2.66 50.35 -11.06
N GLU A 164 3.51 50.34 -10.03
CA GLU A 164 3.09 50.22 -8.64
C GLU A 164 2.34 51.47 -8.16
N ALA A 165 2.70 52.63 -8.64
CA ALA A 165 1.96 53.87 -8.40
C ALA A 165 0.66 54.01 -9.26
N GLY A 166 0.34 53.04 -10.11
CA GLY A 166 -0.83 53.03 -10.99
C GLY A 166 -0.80 54.07 -12.13
N THR A 167 0.36 54.70 -12.38
CA THR A 167 0.54 55.79 -13.37
C THR A 167 0.91 55.27 -14.75
N LYS A 168 1.31 53.99 -14.89
CA LYS A 168 1.68 53.37 -16.18
C LYS A 168 1.22 51.92 -16.25
N THR A 169 0.79 51.49 -17.43
CA THR A 169 0.49 50.09 -17.70
C THR A 169 1.72 49.35 -18.24
N LEU A 170 1.69 48.03 -18.16
CA LEU A 170 2.81 47.19 -18.62
C LEU A 170 3.03 47.35 -20.13
N GLU A 171 4.25 47.61 -20.54
CA GLU A 171 4.61 47.74 -21.96
C GLU A 171 4.48 46.40 -22.70
N PRO A 172 3.93 46.40 -23.94
CA PRO A 172 3.88 45.21 -24.77
C PRO A 172 5.29 44.62 -25.00
N GLY A 173 5.42 43.28 -24.88
CA GLY A 173 6.70 42.58 -25.06
C GLY A 173 7.56 42.46 -23.79
N TYR A 174 7.09 43.01 -22.65
CA TYR A 174 7.75 42.87 -21.35
C TYR A 174 6.86 42.16 -20.31
N GLN A 175 7.46 41.65 -19.28
CA GLN A 175 6.82 40.96 -18.17
C GLN A 175 7.58 41.24 -16.87
N VAL A 176 6.87 41.40 -15.76
CA VAL A 176 7.45 41.59 -14.43
C VAL A 176 7.78 40.24 -13.81
N PHE A 177 9.00 40.13 -13.28
CA PHE A 177 9.49 38.96 -12.56
C PHE A 177 9.92 39.36 -11.15
N PRO A 178 9.82 38.48 -10.15
CA PRO A 178 10.47 38.66 -8.87
C PRO A 178 11.98 38.46 -9.01
N ILE A 179 12.78 39.28 -8.31
CA ILE A 179 14.25 39.14 -8.22
C ILE A 179 14.65 39.05 -6.76
N ARG A 180 15.54 38.11 -6.46
CA ARG A 180 16.11 37.96 -5.11
C ARG A 180 16.97 39.18 -4.75
N ARG A 181 16.71 39.69 -3.54
CA ARG A 181 17.61 40.67 -2.92
C ARG A 181 18.46 39.94 -1.90
N THR A 182 19.73 39.78 -2.21
CA THR A 182 20.73 39.13 -1.38
C THR A 182 21.56 40.17 -0.61
N ASP A 183 21.93 39.84 0.62
CA ASP A 183 22.86 40.59 1.42
C ASP A 183 24.28 40.46 0.79
N PRO A 184 24.96 41.59 0.47
CA PRO A 184 26.28 41.54 -0.17
C PRO A 184 27.37 40.90 0.68
N GLU A 185 27.25 40.95 2.03
CA GLU A 185 28.28 40.39 2.93
C GLU A 185 28.05 38.93 3.28
N THR A 186 26.81 38.52 3.43
CA THR A 186 26.46 37.16 3.86
C THR A 186 25.97 36.26 2.73
N GLY A 187 25.62 36.80 1.57
CA GLY A 187 25.03 36.08 0.45
C GLY A 187 23.60 35.54 0.69
N LYS A 188 23.00 35.83 1.85
CA LYS A 188 21.66 35.34 2.18
C LYS A 188 20.57 36.19 1.52
N VAL A 189 19.49 35.53 1.11
CA VAL A 189 18.29 36.19 0.58
C VAL A 189 17.56 36.92 1.71
N ILE A 190 17.49 38.28 1.58
CA ILE A 190 16.85 39.17 2.56
C ILE A 190 15.48 39.68 2.11
N GLY A 191 15.08 39.43 0.86
CA GLY A 191 13.80 39.85 0.31
C GLY A 191 13.65 39.61 -1.18
N MET A 192 12.49 40.01 -1.69
CA MET A 192 12.13 39.94 -3.11
C MET A 192 11.81 41.34 -3.63
N ASP A 193 12.48 41.76 -4.69
CA ASP A 193 12.16 42.95 -5.47
C ASP A 193 11.52 42.55 -6.81
N LYS A 194 11.15 43.53 -7.65
CA LYS A 194 10.58 43.27 -8.98
C LYS A 194 11.51 43.80 -10.05
N ILE A 195 11.55 43.10 -11.19
CA ILE A 195 12.36 43.48 -12.35
C ILE A 195 11.54 43.26 -13.65
N LEU A 196 11.73 44.15 -14.62
CA LEU A 196 11.03 44.09 -15.90
C LEU A 196 11.91 43.44 -16.97
N LEU A 197 11.47 42.24 -17.45
CA LEU A 197 12.21 41.46 -18.44
C LEU A 197 11.46 41.38 -19.77
N SER A 198 12.23 41.26 -20.86
CA SER A 198 11.69 40.93 -22.19
C SER A 198 10.95 39.58 -22.14
N ARG A 199 9.77 39.48 -22.78
CA ARG A 199 9.09 38.19 -22.97
C ARG A 199 9.91 37.23 -23.82
N ARG A 200 10.72 37.75 -24.79
CA ARG A 200 11.56 36.93 -25.64
C ARG A 200 12.73 36.35 -24.83
N THR A 201 12.85 35.04 -24.84
CA THR A 201 13.98 34.30 -24.23
C THR A 201 15.16 34.31 -25.21
N ILE A 202 16.35 34.61 -24.70
CA ILE A 202 17.61 34.55 -25.46
C ILE A 202 18.08 33.09 -25.60
N VAL A 203 18.16 32.38 -24.46
CA VAL A 203 18.57 30.99 -24.38
C VAL A 203 17.70 30.31 -23.31
N GLY A 204 17.18 29.13 -23.63
CA GLY A 204 16.44 28.27 -22.69
C GLY A 204 17.32 27.19 -22.07
N GLY A 205 16.85 26.57 -21.00
CA GLY A 205 17.56 25.50 -20.27
C GLY A 205 17.77 24.22 -21.06
N ASP A 206 16.98 23.98 -22.11
CA ASP A 206 17.16 22.90 -23.09
C ASP A 206 18.48 23.00 -23.89
N LYS A 207 19.13 24.15 -23.85
CA LYS A 207 20.44 24.40 -24.46
C LYS A 207 21.60 24.33 -23.47
N VAL A 208 21.36 23.84 -22.23
CA VAL A 208 22.42 23.56 -21.25
C VAL A 208 23.02 22.18 -21.52
N ASP A 209 24.31 22.11 -21.81
CA ASP A 209 25.04 20.84 -21.96
C ASP A 209 25.50 20.29 -20.60
N LEU A 210 25.92 21.22 -19.70
CA LEU A 210 26.48 20.84 -18.42
C LEU A 210 26.36 21.99 -17.40
N ALA A 211 25.97 21.67 -16.19
CA ALA A 211 26.02 22.56 -15.04
C ALA A 211 26.81 21.88 -13.91
N ARG A 212 27.78 22.61 -13.32
CA ARG A 212 28.63 22.10 -12.23
C ARG A 212 28.74 23.14 -11.11
N PRO A 213 28.88 22.73 -9.84
CA PRO A 213 29.27 23.65 -8.79
C PRO A 213 30.53 24.41 -9.14
N GLY A 214 30.55 25.69 -8.88
CA GLY A 214 31.72 26.57 -9.07
C GLY A 214 32.53 26.69 -7.80
N ASP A 215 33.64 27.46 -7.89
CA ASP A 215 34.62 27.62 -6.79
C ASP A 215 34.15 28.56 -5.65
N GLY A 216 32.94 29.12 -5.72
CA GLY A 216 32.37 30.03 -4.71
C GLY A 216 31.17 29.46 -4.02
N LEU A 217 30.80 30.05 -2.85
CA LEU A 217 29.51 29.78 -2.20
C LEU A 217 28.39 30.31 -3.09
N GLY A 218 27.38 29.47 -3.37
CA GLY A 218 26.23 29.88 -4.18
C GLY A 218 26.50 30.02 -5.69
N VAL A 219 27.57 29.41 -6.23
CA VAL A 219 28.03 29.56 -7.64
C VAL A 219 27.85 28.27 -8.43
N ILE A 220 27.33 28.40 -9.68
CA ILE A 220 27.24 27.32 -10.65
C ILE A 220 27.91 27.76 -11.96
N ASN A 221 28.76 26.90 -12.49
CA ASN A 221 29.32 27.03 -13.83
C ASN A 221 28.41 26.34 -14.85
N VAL A 222 27.93 27.08 -15.84
CA VAL A 222 27.00 26.57 -16.87
C VAL A 222 27.68 26.59 -18.22
N LEU A 223 27.67 25.42 -18.89
CA LEU A 223 28.13 25.23 -20.25
C LEU A 223 26.93 25.03 -21.17
N LEU A 224 26.77 25.92 -22.16
CA LEU A 224 25.72 25.82 -23.17
C LEU A 224 26.14 24.93 -24.35
N SER A 225 25.14 24.40 -25.05
CA SER A 225 25.33 23.75 -26.34
C SER A 225 25.93 24.71 -27.38
N LYS A 226 26.41 24.17 -28.49
CA LYS A 226 26.94 25.00 -29.59
C LYS A 226 25.89 25.98 -30.09
N GLU A 227 24.64 25.56 -30.16
CA GLU A 227 23.54 26.41 -30.59
C GLU A 227 23.18 27.48 -29.55
N GLY A 228 23.04 27.09 -28.26
CA GLY A 228 22.81 28.02 -27.15
C GLY A 228 23.90 29.09 -27.05
N GLY A 229 25.17 28.68 -27.18
CA GLY A 229 26.31 29.61 -27.23
C GLY A 229 26.23 30.59 -28.39
N LYS A 230 25.87 30.14 -29.60
CA LYS A 230 25.67 31.04 -30.76
C LYS A 230 24.52 32.04 -30.51
N ARG A 231 23.37 31.57 -29.95
CA ARG A 231 22.25 32.46 -29.62
C ARG A 231 22.66 33.52 -28.60
N LEU A 232 23.40 33.12 -27.56
CA LEU A 232 23.86 34.01 -26.50
C LEU A 232 24.87 35.04 -27.06
N THR A 233 25.85 34.59 -27.86
CA THR A 233 26.81 35.46 -28.52
C THR A 233 26.12 36.49 -29.43
N ASN A 234 25.17 36.07 -30.25
CA ASN A 234 24.47 36.98 -31.16
C ASN A 234 23.62 38.00 -30.39
N ALA A 235 22.95 37.58 -29.30
CA ALA A 235 22.17 38.50 -28.48
C ALA A 235 23.06 39.52 -27.75
N THR A 236 24.17 39.08 -27.15
CA THR A 236 25.09 39.97 -26.41
C THR A 236 25.89 40.90 -27.33
N LYS A 237 26.12 40.53 -28.58
CA LYS A 237 26.71 41.44 -29.61
C LYS A 237 25.82 42.66 -29.91
N THR A 238 24.49 42.52 -29.76
CA THR A 238 23.55 43.62 -30.01
C THR A 238 23.24 44.45 -28.75
N MET A 239 23.80 44.09 -27.61
CA MET A 239 23.64 44.79 -26.33
C MET A 239 24.70 45.88 -26.18
N THR A 240 24.36 46.97 -25.50
CA THR A 240 25.31 48.03 -25.14
C THR A 240 26.15 47.57 -23.96
N ILE A 241 27.44 47.29 -24.22
CA ILE A 241 28.40 46.87 -23.22
C ILE A 241 28.52 47.93 -22.14
N GLY A 242 28.49 47.52 -20.86
CA GLY A 242 28.55 48.40 -19.70
C GLY A 242 27.22 49.06 -19.26
N SER A 243 26.12 48.83 -20.04
CA SER A 243 24.80 49.44 -19.75
C SER A 243 23.69 48.44 -19.75
N ASP A 244 23.58 47.59 -20.76
CA ASP A 244 22.52 46.60 -20.85
C ASP A 244 22.72 45.45 -19.84
N ARG A 245 21.62 44.99 -19.24
CA ARG A 245 21.63 43.93 -18.24
C ARG A 245 20.95 42.68 -18.78
N MET A 246 21.45 41.52 -18.37
CA MET A 246 20.89 40.22 -18.70
C MET A 246 20.50 39.51 -17.43
N ALA A 247 19.25 39.07 -17.33
CA ALA A 247 18.73 38.34 -16.22
C ALA A 247 18.87 36.82 -16.42
N VAL A 248 19.31 36.15 -15.38
CA VAL A 248 19.28 34.69 -15.25
C VAL A 248 18.00 34.36 -14.43
N VAL A 249 17.03 33.78 -15.12
CA VAL A 249 15.73 33.38 -14.55
C VAL A 249 15.76 31.87 -14.35
N LEU A 250 15.43 31.43 -13.15
CA LEU A 250 15.27 30.02 -12.81
C LEU A 250 13.89 29.82 -12.19
N ASP A 251 13.07 28.97 -12.81
CA ASP A 251 11.71 28.66 -12.32
C ASP A 251 10.84 29.89 -12.05
N ASP A 252 10.83 30.82 -13.03
CA ASP A 252 10.10 32.09 -13.01
C ASP A 252 10.59 33.12 -11.97
N GLU A 253 11.73 32.87 -11.31
CA GLU A 253 12.40 33.81 -10.39
C GLU A 253 13.76 34.27 -10.95
N VAL A 254 14.09 35.54 -10.79
CA VAL A 254 15.40 36.06 -11.24
C VAL A 254 16.42 35.88 -10.11
N LEU A 255 17.44 35.04 -10.37
CA LEU A 255 18.54 34.86 -9.45
C LEU A 255 19.46 36.07 -9.42
N ILE A 256 19.93 36.46 -10.60
CA ILE A 256 20.82 37.61 -10.82
C ILE A 256 20.48 38.32 -12.13
N ALA A 257 20.80 39.60 -12.21
CA ALA A 257 20.67 40.41 -13.42
C ALA A 257 21.89 41.30 -13.62
N PRO A 258 23.10 40.72 -13.93
CA PRO A 258 24.32 41.45 -14.08
C PRO A 258 24.32 42.31 -15.36
N THR A 259 25.19 43.36 -15.35
CA THR A 259 25.48 44.15 -16.54
C THR A 259 26.37 43.34 -17.50
N VAL A 260 26.09 43.43 -18.79
CA VAL A 260 26.86 42.73 -19.81
C VAL A 260 28.14 43.54 -20.11
N ASN A 261 29.28 43.04 -19.63
CA ASN A 261 30.56 43.72 -19.76
C ASN A 261 31.41 43.25 -20.94
N ALA A 262 30.97 42.15 -21.59
CA ALA A 262 31.62 41.62 -22.79
C ALA A 262 30.63 40.75 -23.60
N THR A 263 30.97 40.43 -24.83
CA THR A 263 30.19 39.43 -25.62
C THR A 263 30.38 38.08 -24.98
N LEU A 264 29.26 37.42 -24.55
CA LEU A 264 29.24 36.15 -23.86
C LEU A 264 29.29 34.99 -24.86
N GLY A 265 30.00 33.92 -24.47
CA GLY A 265 30.13 32.69 -25.25
C GLY A 265 29.27 31.54 -24.67
N ARG A 266 29.82 30.33 -24.80
CA ARG A 266 29.15 29.11 -24.30
C ARG A 266 29.18 28.97 -22.78
N ASN A 267 30.18 29.53 -22.13
CA ASN A 267 30.39 29.39 -20.69
C ASN A 267 29.95 30.66 -19.97
N PHE A 268 29.19 30.53 -18.92
CA PHE A 268 28.85 31.61 -18.01
C PHE A 268 28.65 31.07 -16.59
N ILE A 269 28.65 31.98 -15.63
CA ILE A 269 28.52 31.68 -14.21
C ILE A 269 27.17 32.19 -13.73
N VAL A 270 26.50 31.41 -12.91
CA VAL A 270 25.29 31.81 -12.18
C VAL A 270 25.67 31.91 -10.71
N GLU A 271 25.39 33.06 -10.10
CA GLU A 271 25.63 33.35 -8.69
C GLU A 271 24.32 33.68 -7.99
N GLY A 272 24.31 33.73 -6.64
CA GLY A 272 23.15 34.16 -5.85
C GLY A 272 22.28 33.00 -5.37
N LEU A 273 22.84 31.78 -5.31
CA LEU A 273 22.19 30.62 -4.67
C LEU A 273 22.55 30.56 -3.18
N ASP A 274 21.63 30.00 -2.37
CA ASP A 274 21.80 29.91 -0.92
C ASP A 274 22.54 28.62 -0.51
N GLY A 275 23.86 28.72 -0.44
CA GLY A 275 24.71 27.66 0.08
C GLY A 275 25.02 26.51 -0.90
N ARG A 276 25.73 25.49 -0.40
CA ARG A 276 26.22 24.35 -1.21
C ARG A 276 25.11 23.38 -1.61
N GLU A 277 24.09 23.21 -0.79
CA GLU A 277 22.99 22.27 -1.07
C GLU A 277 22.11 22.76 -2.22
N GLU A 278 21.75 24.05 -2.23
CA GLU A 278 21.00 24.63 -3.33
C GLU A 278 21.80 24.57 -4.64
N VAL A 279 23.09 24.88 -4.60
CA VAL A 279 23.99 24.73 -5.75
C VAL A 279 24.00 23.32 -6.32
N ARG A 280 24.07 22.30 -5.45
CA ARG A 280 24.05 20.89 -5.86
C ARG A 280 22.71 20.50 -6.50
N THR A 281 21.61 20.87 -5.84
CA THR A 281 20.25 20.57 -6.31
C THR A 281 19.96 21.26 -7.64
N VAL A 282 20.27 22.55 -7.74
CA VAL A 282 20.08 23.31 -8.99
C VAL A 282 20.98 22.81 -10.12
N SER A 283 22.26 22.50 -9.85
CA SER A 283 23.16 21.91 -10.87
C SER A 283 22.65 20.58 -11.39
N ASN A 284 22.16 19.71 -10.48
CA ASN A 284 21.58 18.42 -10.87
C ASN A 284 20.33 18.62 -11.70
N ALA A 285 19.43 19.52 -11.28
CA ALA A 285 18.20 19.83 -11.99
C ALA A 285 18.45 20.47 -13.37
N LEU A 286 19.42 21.38 -13.50
CA LEU A 286 19.81 21.98 -14.77
C LEU A 286 20.41 20.95 -15.78
N ASN A 287 21.10 19.94 -15.27
CA ASN A 287 21.58 18.83 -16.11
C ASN A 287 20.45 17.88 -16.55
N ASN A 288 19.32 17.91 -15.85
CA ASN A 288 18.15 17.06 -16.14
C ASN A 288 16.87 17.90 -15.97
N PRO A 289 16.60 18.87 -16.85
CA PRO A 289 15.43 19.74 -16.73
C PRO A 289 14.14 18.98 -16.95
N LEU A 290 13.12 19.28 -16.14
CA LEU A 290 11.76 18.77 -16.34
C LEU A 290 11.05 19.64 -17.38
N LYS A 291 10.49 19.02 -18.41
CA LYS A 291 9.64 19.68 -19.40
C LYS A 291 8.27 20.03 -18.84
N TYR A 292 7.81 19.25 -17.90
CA TYR A 292 6.49 19.33 -17.29
C TYR A 292 6.65 19.61 -15.80
N PRO A 293 5.97 20.65 -15.25
CA PRO A 293 5.92 20.87 -13.81
C PRO A 293 5.23 19.72 -13.08
N LEU A 294 5.71 19.43 -11.89
CA LEU A 294 5.16 18.37 -11.05
C LEU A 294 4.54 18.97 -9.79
N ASN A 295 3.31 18.57 -9.49
CA ASN A 295 2.62 18.94 -8.27
C ASN A 295 2.49 17.73 -7.35
N ILE A 296 2.95 17.84 -6.11
CA ILE A 296 2.83 16.76 -5.13
C ILE A 296 1.40 16.75 -4.60
N LEU A 297 0.69 15.66 -4.84
CA LEU A 297 -0.69 15.44 -4.38
C LEU A 297 -0.74 14.67 -3.09
N SER A 298 0.22 13.80 -2.84
CA SER A 298 0.33 13.02 -1.61
C SER A 298 1.79 12.79 -1.27
N GLU A 299 2.08 12.79 -0.01
CA GLU A 299 3.39 12.50 0.57
C GLU A 299 3.19 11.62 1.79
N ARG A 300 3.98 10.55 1.88
CA ARG A 300 4.00 9.65 3.02
C ARG A 300 5.44 9.32 3.40
N ASN A 301 5.75 9.43 4.68
CA ASN A 301 7.06 9.13 5.22
C ASN A 301 6.92 8.22 6.42
N VAL A 302 7.61 7.08 6.37
CA VAL A 302 7.60 6.05 7.41
C VAL A 302 9.02 5.89 7.94
N THR A 303 9.22 6.00 9.24
CA THR A 303 10.53 5.71 9.84
C THR A 303 10.80 4.20 9.81
N ALA A 304 12.07 3.82 9.63
CA ALA A 304 12.46 2.41 9.62
C ALA A 304 12.03 1.67 10.90
N ARG A 305 12.13 2.34 12.05
CA ARG A 305 11.70 1.80 13.36
C ARG A 305 10.20 1.48 13.39
N TYR A 306 9.36 2.37 12.83
CA TYR A 306 7.92 2.10 12.73
C TYR A 306 7.66 0.90 11.83
N GLY A 307 8.34 0.81 10.68
CA GLY A 307 8.26 -0.33 9.79
C GLY A 307 8.67 -1.65 10.47
N GLU A 308 9.78 -1.68 11.22
CA GLU A 308 10.22 -2.87 11.98
C GLU A 308 9.19 -3.31 13.00
N GLU A 309 8.59 -2.39 13.74
CA GLU A 309 7.56 -2.70 14.73
C GLU A 309 6.31 -3.27 14.06
N VAL A 310 5.85 -2.68 12.96
CA VAL A 310 4.73 -3.16 12.16
C VAL A 310 4.99 -4.57 11.61
N VAL A 311 6.22 -4.84 11.12
CA VAL A 311 6.64 -6.18 10.67
C VAL A 311 6.57 -7.17 11.83
N ARG A 312 7.11 -6.82 13.00
CA ARG A 312 7.09 -7.67 14.19
C ARG A 312 5.67 -8.04 14.60
N GLN A 313 4.77 -7.05 14.65
CA GLN A 313 3.36 -7.25 14.97
C GLN A 313 2.66 -8.10 13.91
N GLY A 314 2.83 -7.79 12.63
CA GLY A 314 2.25 -8.53 11.52
C GLY A 314 2.72 -9.99 11.45
N VAL A 315 4.01 -10.25 11.63
CA VAL A 315 4.56 -11.61 11.67
C VAL A 315 4.06 -12.37 12.90
N THR A 316 4.01 -11.73 14.07
CA THR A 316 3.45 -12.33 15.29
C THR A 316 1.98 -12.71 15.10
N ALA A 317 1.18 -11.82 14.53
CA ALA A 317 -0.22 -12.08 14.20
C ALA A 317 -0.36 -13.23 13.19
N ALA A 318 0.48 -13.27 12.15
CA ALA A 318 0.45 -14.33 11.15
C ALA A 318 0.78 -15.71 11.76
N ILE A 319 1.85 -15.78 12.54
CA ILE A 319 2.24 -17.04 13.20
C ILE A 319 1.19 -17.48 14.22
N ALA A 320 0.69 -16.58 15.05
CA ALA A 320 -0.34 -16.90 16.05
C ALA A 320 -1.66 -17.32 15.39
N GLY A 321 -2.10 -16.59 14.36
CA GLY A 321 -3.29 -16.90 13.58
C GLY A 321 -3.20 -18.25 12.87
N LEU A 322 -2.06 -18.50 12.23
CA LEU A 322 -1.77 -19.80 11.60
C LEU A 322 -1.78 -20.93 12.63
N ALA A 323 -1.06 -20.77 13.72
CA ALA A 323 -0.94 -21.81 14.76
C ALA A 323 -2.32 -22.13 15.37
N LEU A 324 -3.12 -21.12 15.72
CA LEU A 324 -4.42 -21.32 16.33
C LEU A 324 -5.42 -21.95 15.34
N THR A 325 -5.42 -21.50 14.09
CA THR A 325 -6.26 -22.09 13.03
C THR A 325 -5.88 -23.55 12.76
N LEU A 326 -4.57 -23.85 12.66
CA LEU A 326 -4.08 -25.21 12.46
C LEU A 326 -4.39 -26.12 13.65
N LEU A 327 -4.22 -25.61 14.87
CA LEU A 327 -4.55 -26.35 16.09
C LEU A 327 -6.04 -26.73 16.09
N PHE A 328 -6.91 -25.77 15.76
CA PHE A 328 -8.35 -26.01 15.68
C PHE A 328 -8.68 -27.08 14.62
N VAL A 329 -8.13 -26.98 13.42
CA VAL A 329 -8.35 -27.94 12.32
C VAL A 329 -7.78 -29.31 12.66
N LEU A 330 -6.62 -29.39 13.31
CA LEU A 330 -5.98 -30.63 13.74
C LEU A 330 -6.82 -31.36 14.81
N ILE A 331 -7.33 -30.63 15.81
CA ILE A 331 -8.18 -31.21 16.86
C ILE A 331 -9.51 -31.72 16.27
N TYR A 332 -10.14 -30.92 15.42
CA TYR A 332 -11.46 -31.25 14.87
C TYR A 332 -11.41 -32.37 13.82
N TYR A 333 -10.49 -32.27 12.84
CA TYR A 333 -10.37 -33.22 11.72
C TYR A 333 -9.30 -34.29 11.92
N ARG A 334 -8.50 -34.22 12.98
CA ARG A 334 -7.46 -35.18 13.34
C ARG A 334 -6.51 -35.46 12.15
N PHE A 335 -6.49 -36.69 11.58
CA PHE A 335 -5.62 -37.05 10.48
C PHE A 335 -5.88 -36.21 9.22
N ALA A 336 -7.14 -35.93 8.89
CA ALA A 336 -7.44 -35.03 7.78
C ALA A 336 -6.94 -33.60 8.05
N GLY A 337 -6.95 -33.17 9.31
CA GLY A 337 -6.33 -31.93 9.75
C GLY A 337 -4.82 -31.89 9.54
N PHE A 338 -4.12 -33.02 9.76
CA PHE A 338 -2.70 -33.13 9.43
C PHE A 338 -2.42 -32.99 7.92
N ILE A 339 -3.28 -33.53 7.06
CA ILE A 339 -3.18 -33.33 5.61
C ILE A 339 -3.45 -31.86 5.25
N ALA A 340 -4.41 -31.21 5.90
CA ALA A 340 -4.65 -29.78 5.72
C ALA A 340 -3.42 -28.93 6.09
N LEU A 341 -2.70 -29.28 7.16
CA LEU A 341 -1.45 -28.63 7.55
C LEU A 341 -0.41 -28.69 6.43
N ILE A 342 -0.22 -29.86 5.82
CA ILE A 342 0.70 -30.00 4.67
C ILE A 342 0.22 -29.12 3.50
N GLY A 343 -1.08 -29.17 3.18
CA GLY A 343 -1.65 -28.34 2.12
C GLY A 343 -1.43 -26.85 2.35
N LEU A 344 -1.66 -26.38 3.59
CA LEU A 344 -1.48 -24.97 3.95
C LEU A 344 0.00 -24.55 3.93
N SER A 345 0.91 -25.43 4.34
CA SER A 345 2.37 -25.16 4.27
C SER A 345 2.81 -24.99 2.80
N VAL A 346 2.32 -25.86 1.91
CA VAL A 346 2.60 -25.73 0.47
C VAL A 346 1.95 -24.47 -0.11
N ASN A 347 0.73 -24.13 0.33
CA ASN A 347 0.05 -22.90 -0.08
C ASN A 347 0.89 -21.66 0.28
N MET A 348 1.38 -21.56 1.53
CA MET A 348 2.24 -20.46 1.96
C MET A 348 3.53 -20.39 1.15
N LEU A 349 4.16 -21.55 0.89
CA LEU A 349 5.38 -21.58 0.09
C LEU A 349 5.14 -21.10 -1.35
N ILE A 350 4.02 -21.49 -1.96
CA ILE A 350 3.65 -21.02 -3.32
C ILE A 350 3.39 -19.52 -3.30
N LEU A 351 2.70 -19.00 -2.29
CA LEU A 351 2.43 -17.57 -2.15
C LEU A 351 3.74 -16.77 -2.09
N PHE A 352 4.66 -17.13 -1.18
CA PHE A 352 5.95 -16.46 -1.07
C PHE A 352 6.82 -16.65 -2.32
N GLY A 353 6.80 -17.87 -2.92
CA GLY A 353 7.51 -18.15 -4.15
C GLY A 353 7.04 -17.32 -5.33
N ALA A 354 5.73 -17.18 -5.50
CA ALA A 354 5.14 -16.35 -6.54
C ALA A 354 5.43 -14.85 -6.31
N MET A 355 5.30 -14.35 -5.07
CA MET A 355 5.67 -12.97 -4.73
C MET A 355 7.12 -12.68 -5.11
N ALA A 356 8.05 -13.59 -4.76
CA ALA A 356 9.47 -13.45 -5.12
C ALA A 356 9.70 -13.51 -6.63
N MET A 357 9.06 -14.43 -7.35
CA MET A 357 9.20 -14.58 -8.81
C MET A 357 8.71 -13.35 -9.58
N PHE A 358 7.60 -12.76 -9.14
CA PHE A 358 7.05 -11.56 -9.79
C PHE A 358 7.67 -10.25 -9.31
N GLY A 359 8.62 -10.31 -8.37
CA GLY A 359 9.23 -9.12 -7.79
C GLY A 359 8.22 -8.21 -7.05
N ALA A 360 7.13 -8.80 -6.57
CA ALA A 360 6.10 -8.05 -5.87
C ALA A 360 6.58 -7.64 -4.47
N THR A 361 6.30 -6.40 -4.09
CA THR A 361 6.67 -5.86 -2.78
C THR A 361 5.66 -6.27 -1.71
N PHE A 362 6.16 -6.62 -0.53
CA PHE A 362 5.34 -6.85 0.64
C PHE A 362 4.93 -5.52 1.25
N THR A 363 3.64 -5.25 1.31
CA THR A 363 3.06 -4.07 1.95
C THR A 363 2.32 -4.48 3.22
N LEU A 364 2.03 -3.52 4.09
CA LEU A 364 1.25 -3.79 5.30
C LEU A 364 -0.14 -4.37 5.01
N PRO A 365 -0.94 -3.82 4.08
CA PRO A 365 -2.17 -4.47 3.65
C PRO A 365 -1.94 -5.85 3.02
N GLY A 366 -0.79 -6.06 2.36
CA GLY A 366 -0.40 -7.37 1.82
C GLY A 366 -0.24 -8.43 2.90
N ILE A 367 0.31 -8.09 4.07
CA ILE A 367 0.38 -9.00 5.24
C ILE A 367 -1.04 -9.38 5.70
N ALA A 368 -1.97 -8.42 5.76
CA ALA A 368 -3.37 -8.72 6.06
C ALA A 368 -3.98 -9.70 5.05
N GLY A 369 -3.68 -9.53 3.76
CA GLY A 369 -4.07 -10.45 2.68
C GLY A 369 -3.53 -11.88 2.89
N ILE A 370 -2.28 -12.01 3.33
CA ILE A 370 -1.66 -13.32 3.66
C ILE A 370 -2.43 -13.99 4.79
N ILE A 371 -2.68 -13.28 5.90
CA ILE A 371 -3.38 -13.84 7.07
C ILE A 371 -4.81 -14.24 6.71
N LEU A 372 -5.49 -13.40 5.94
CA LEU A 372 -6.83 -13.72 5.45
C LEU A 372 -6.83 -14.97 4.55
N THR A 373 -5.83 -15.10 3.68
CA THR A 373 -5.67 -16.26 2.80
C THR A 373 -5.53 -17.57 3.58
N ILE A 374 -4.93 -17.53 4.79
CA ILE A 374 -4.86 -18.71 5.69
C ILE A 374 -6.29 -19.18 6.04
N GLY A 375 -7.19 -18.27 6.39
CA GLY A 375 -8.59 -18.57 6.68
C GLY A 375 -9.31 -19.16 5.46
N VAL A 376 -9.17 -18.52 4.31
CA VAL A 376 -9.79 -18.95 3.03
C VAL A 376 -9.25 -20.31 2.55
N ALA A 377 -7.95 -20.58 2.72
CA ALA A 377 -7.35 -21.84 2.33
C ALA A 377 -7.87 -23.05 3.16
N VAL A 378 -8.20 -22.80 4.42
CA VAL A 378 -8.78 -23.82 5.29
C VAL A 378 -10.23 -24.13 4.89
N ASP A 379 -11.00 -23.14 4.42
CA ASP A 379 -12.41 -23.33 4.01
C ASP A 379 -12.58 -24.39 2.93
N ALA A 380 -11.75 -24.37 1.90
CA ALA A 380 -11.77 -25.40 0.84
C ALA A 380 -11.52 -26.81 1.41
N ASN A 381 -10.62 -26.95 2.38
CA ASN A 381 -10.35 -28.23 3.06
C ASN A 381 -11.54 -28.67 3.92
N VAL A 382 -12.14 -27.76 4.66
CA VAL A 382 -13.36 -28.03 5.47
C VAL A 382 -14.48 -28.55 4.58
N LEU A 383 -14.70 -27.94 3.40
CA LEU A 383 -15.69 -28.42 2.44
C LEU A 383 -15.44 -29.87 2.01
N ILE A 384 -14.21 -30.16 1.62
CA ILE A 384 -13.84 -31.52 1.17
C ILE A 384 -14.04 -32.52 2.32
N TYR A 385 -13.65 -32.16 3.55
CA TYR A 385 -13.67 -33.07 4.69
C TYR A 385 -15.09 -33.33 5.21
N GLU A 386 -15.95 -32.32 5.24
CA GLU A 386 -17.37 -32.52 5.58
C GLU A 386 -18.06 -33.38 4.50
N ARG A 387 -17.74 -33.17 3.20
CA ARG A 387 -18.25 -34.05 2.13
C ARG A 387 -17.71 -35.49 2.25
N LEU A 388 -16.42 -35.62 2.58
CA LEU A 388 -15.80 -36.94 2.83
C LEU A 388 -16.48 -37.67 4.01
N ARG A 389 -16.83 -36.92 5.07
CA ARG A 389 -17.59 -37.44 6.22
C ARG A 389 -18.97 -37.92 5.80
N GLU A 390 -19.69 -37.17 4.95
CA GLU A 390 -20.99 -37.57 4.40
C GLU A 390 -20.89 -38.88 3.60
N GLU A 391 -19.88 -38.98 2.69
CA GLU A 391 -19.70 -40.15 1.84
C GLU A 391 -19.31 -41.43 2.63
N ILE A 392 -18.49 -41.26 3.67
CA ILE A 392 -18.16 -42.36 4.61
C ILE A 392 -19.38 -42.78 5.42
N ALA A 393 -20.18 -41.82 5.92
CA ALA A 393 -21.44 -42.14 6.63
C ALA A 393 -22.46 -42.82 5.71
N GLY A 394 -22.41 -42.53 4.40
CA GLY A 394 -23.19 -43.22 3.35
C GLY A 394 -22.71 -44.65 3.04
N GLY A 395 -21.67 -45.16 3.74
CA GLY A 395 -21.21 -46.57 3.61
C GLY A 395 -20.21 -46.81 2.47
N LYS A 396 -19.68 -45.79 1.81
CA LYS A 396 -18.64 -45.96 0.77
C LYS A 396 -17.31 -46.41 1.36
N SER A 397 -16.53 -47.18 0.60
CA SER A 397 -15.14 -47.46 0.98
C SER A 397 -14.31 -46.18 1.00
N LEU A 398 -13.25 -46.15 1.79
CA LEU A 398 -12.44 -44.95 2.01
C LEU A 398 -11.95 -44.33 0.68
N ILE A 399 -11.42 -45.13 -0.24
CA ILE A 399 -10.92 -44.63 -1.54
C ILE A 399 -12.07 -44.04 -2.38
N ASN A 400 -13.22 -44.75 -2.43
CA ASN A 400 -14.37 -44.24 -3.18
C ASN A 400 -15.00 -43.01 -2.51
N ALA A 401 -14.98 -42.92 -1.18
CA ALA A 401 -15.40 -41.75 -0.44
C ALA A 401 -14.49 -40.53 -0.72
N ILE A 402 -13.16 -40.72 -0.74
CA ILE A 402 -12.18 -39.68 -1.10
C ILE A 402 -12.49 -39.19 -2.52
N ARG A 403 -12.60 -40.11 -3.52
CA ARG A 403 -12.87 -39.72 -4.91
C ARG A 403 -14.17 -38.92 -5.02
N ALA A 404 -15.26 -39.43 -4.48
CA ALA A 404 -16.56 -38.80 -4.54
C ALA A 404 -16.58 -37.44 -3.82
N ALA A 405 -15.90 -37.30 -2.65
CA ALA A 405 -15.81 -36.05 -1.92
C ALA A 405 -15.13 -34.95 -2.72
N TYR A 406 -13.97 -35.24 -3.35
CA TYR A 406 -13.25 -34.28 -4.18
C TYR A 406 -14.01 -33.90 -5.44
N GLU A 407 -14.66 -34.86 -6.13
CA GLU A 407 -15.46 -34.57 -7.31
C GLU A 407 -16.68 -33.69 -7.00
N LYS A 408 -17.39 -33.99 -5.94
CA LYS A 408 -18.58 -33.22 -5.55
C LYS A 408 -18.26 -31.87 -4.94
N ALA A 409 -17.12 -31.75 -4.21
CA ALA A 409 -16.68 -30.48 -3.63
C ALA A 409 -16.07 -29.53 -4.67
N PHE A 410 -15.55 -30.06 -5.80
CA PHE A 410 -14.84 -29.27 -6.82
C PHE A 410 -15.65 -28.07 -7.31
N SER A 411 -16.91 -28.29 -7.72
CA SER A 411 -17.77 -27.24 -8.24
C SER A 411 -17.95 -26.10 -7.24
N ALA A 412 -18.31 -26.43 -5.99
CA ALA A 412 -18.53 -25.42 -4.97
C ALA A 412 -17.23 -24.66 -4.58
N ILE A 413 -16.08 -25.37 -4.51
CA ILE A 413 -14.79 -24.72 -4.25
C ILE A 413 -14.41 -23.79 -5.39
N PHE A 414 -14.59 -24.22 -6.64
CA PHE A 414 -14.30 -23.42 -7.82
C PHE A 414 -15.16 -22.17 -7.87
N ASP A 415 -16.49 -22.33 -7.74
CA ASP A 415 -17.45 -21.23 -7.78
C ASP A 415 -17.15 -20.17 -6.67
N ALA A 416 -16.86 -20.61 -5.45
CA ALA A 416 -16.53 -19.77 -4.33
C ALA A 416 -15.21 -18.98 -4.53
N ASN A 417 -14.17 -19.65 -5.02
CA ASN A 417 -12.89 -18.98 -5.24
C ASN A 417 -12.92 -18.03 -6.45
N ILE A 418 -13.68 -18.35 -7.52
CA ILE A 418 -13.86 -17.43 -8.66
C ILE A 418 -14.57 -16.14 -8.24
N THR A 419 -15.58 -16.20 -7.38
CA THR A 419 -16.26 -14.99 -6.89
C THR A 419 -15.32 -14.09 -6.11
N THR A 420 -14.50 -14.66 -5.22
CA THR A 420 -13.50 -13.91 -4.46
C THR A 420 -12.36 -13.40 -5.35
N LEU A 421 -11.96 -14.18 -6.36
CA LEU A 421 -10.95 -13.78 -7.34
C LEU A 421 -11.43 -12.60 -8.20
N LEU A 422 -12.71 -12.56 -8.58
CA LEU A 422 -13.30 -11.44 -9.32
C LEU A 422 -13.21 -10.14 -8.50
N THR A 423 -13.55 -10.19 -7.21
CA THR A 423 -13.43 -9.01 -6.34
C THR A 423 -11.98 -8.59 -6.14
N ALA A 424 -11.04 -9.53 -6.01
CA ALA A 424 -9.61 -9.26 -5.89
C ALA A 424 -9.02 -8.64 -7.18
N ILE A 425 -9.42 -9.11 -8.37
CA ILE A 425 -9.00 -8.54 -9.65
C ILE A 425 -9.55 -7.13 -9.84
N ILE A 426 -10.80 -6.87 -9.48
CA ILE A 426 -11.38 -5.52 -9.55
C ILE A 426 -10.66 -4.58 -8.58
N LEU A 427 -10.33 -5.06 -7.39
CA LEU A 427 -9.52 -4.32 -6.43
C LEU A 427 -8.14 -4.02 -7.03
N LEU A 428 -7.46 -5.00 -7.64
CA LEU A 428 -6.16 -4.80 -8.29
C LEU A 428 -6.21 -3.75 -9.41
N TRP A 429 -7.31 -3.73 -10.18
CA TRP A 429 -7.48 -2.80 -11.29
C TRP A 429 -7.82 -1.38 -10.85
N ARG A 430 -8.61 -1.20 -9.77
CA ARG A 430 -9.16 0.09 -9.36
C ARG A 430 -8.61 0.66 -8.07
N ALA A 431 -7.89 -0.14 -7.27
CA ALA A 431 -7.36 0.29 -5.98
C ALA A 431 -6.20 1.28 -6.12
N SER A 432 -6.03 2.08 -5.09
CA SER A 432 -4.78 2.83 -4.85
C SER A 432 -3.60 1.87 -4.70
N ASP A 433 -2.37 2.37 -4.93
CA ASP A 433 -1.18 1.51 -4.83
C ASP A 433 -0.99 0.89 -3.46
N GLN A 434 -1.39 1.57 -2.39
CA GLN A 434 -1.38 1.00 -1.04
C GLN A 434 -2.18 -0.31 -0.96
N MET A 435 -3.32 -0.40 -1.66
CA MET A 435 -4.19 -1.58 -1.68
C MET A 435 -3.81 -2.62 -2.74
N LYS A 436 -2.96 -2.28 -3.72
CA LYS A 436 -2.50 -3.23 -4.74
C LYS A 436 -1.75 -4.42 -4.13
N GLY A 437 -0.90 -4.17 -3.13
CA GLY A 437 -0.19 -5.23 -2.41
C GLY A 437 -1.14 -6.25 -1.78
N PHE A 438 -2.23 -5.78 -1.16
CA PHE A 438 -3.30 -6.64 -0.65
C PHE A 438 -3.98 -7.45 -1.76
N ALA A 439 -4.36 -6.80 -2.86
CA ALA A 439 -5.04 -7.46 -3.98
C ALA A 439 -4.15 -8.53 -4.65
N ILE A 440 -2.85 -8.26 -4.78
CA ILE A 440 -1.86 -9.21 -5.31
C ILE A 440 -1.74 -10.43 -4.40
N THR A 441 -1.51 -10.22 -3.10
CA THR A 441 -1.37 -11.32 -2.13
C THR A 441 -2.63 -12.16 -2.03
N LEU A 442 -3.81 -11.53 -2.05
CA LEU A 442 -5.10 -12.21 -2.05
C LEU A 442 -5.30 -13.03 -3.33
N THR A 443 -5.00 -12.46 -4.50
CA THR A 443 -5.11 -13.16 -5.80
C THR A 443 -4.21 -14.39 -5.86
N ILE A 444 -2.93 -14.23 -5.54
CA ILE A 444 -1.97 -15.35 -5.50
C ILE A 444 -2.40 -16.37 -4.44
N GLY A 445 -2.84 -15.90 -3.28
CA GLY A 445 -3.29 -16.74 -2.16
C GLY A 445 -4.50 -17.59 -2.52
N ILE A 446 -5.50 -17.05 -3.22
CA ILE A 446 -6.67 -17.81 -3.70
C ILE A 446 -6.24 -18.88 -4.70
N LEU A 447 -5.43 -18.52 -5.70
CA LEU A 447 -4.97 -19.47 -6.71
C LEU A 447 -4.12 -20.60 -6.10
N SER A 448 -3.22 -20.27 -5.19
CA SER A 448 -2.38 -21.24 -4.49
C SER A 448 -3.19 -22.12 -3.53
N SER A 449 -4.23 -21.57 -2.88
CA SER A 449 -5.12 -22.34 -2.00
C SER A 449 -5.93 -23.37 -2.78
N MET A 450 -6.43 -23.02 -3.98
CA MET A 450 -7.09 -23.97 -4.87
C MET A 450 -6.16 -25.11 -5.26
N PHE A 451 -4.94 -24.82 -5.67
CA PHE A 451 -3.93 -25.84 -5.98
C PHE A 451 -3.66 -26.73 -4.76
N ALA A 452 -3.45 -26.14 -3.59
CA ALA A 452 -3.18 -26.87 -2.37
C ALA A 452 -4.34 -27.78 -1.96
N ALA A 453 -5.57 -27.26 -1.94
CA ALA A 453 -6.75 -28.01 -1.51
C ALA A 453 -7.15 -29.11 -2.51
N LEU A 454 -7.11 -28.85 -3.83
CA LEU A 454 -7.61 -29.79 -4.83
C LEU A 454 -6.57 -30.82 -5.30
N LEU A 455 -5.27 -30.44 -5.30
CA LEU A 455 -4.22 -31.34 -5.77
C LEU A 455 -3.36 -31.89 -4.62
N VAL A 456 -2.79 -30.98 -3.79
CA VAL A 456 -1.84 -31.42 -2.75
C VAL A 456 -2.54 -32.34 -1.74
N THR A 457 -3.63 -31.90 -1.14
CA THR A 457 -4.32 -32.71 -0.11
C THR A 457 -4.87 -34.00 -0.69
N ARG A 458 -5.35 -34.02 -1.93
CA ARG A 458 -5.83 -35.23 -2.62
C ARG A 458 -4.72 -36.26 -2.81
N VAL A 459 -3.53 -35.83 -3.24
CA VAL A 459 -2.37 -36.70 -3.40
C VAL A 459 -1.95 -37.33 -2.06
N PHE A 460 -1.93 -36.53 -0.99
CA PHE A 460 -1.59 -37.05 0.34
C PHE A 460 -2.64 -38.00 0.92
N PHE A 461 -3.93 -37.80 0.64
CA PHE A 461 -4.96 -38.79 0.99
C PHE A 461 -4.79 -40.11 0.27
N PHE A 462 -4.45 -40.09 -1.03
CA PHE A 462 -4.14 -41.31 -1.77
C PHE A 462 -2.88 -42.04 -1.24
N TRP A 463 -1.82 -41.26 -0.88
CA TRP A 463 -0.65 -41.86 -0.23
C TRP A 463 -0.99 -42.47 1.13
N GLY A 464 -1.76 -41.79 1.97
CA GLY A 464 -2.23 -42.31 3.26
C GLY A 464 -3.05 -43.60 3.12
N SER A 465 -3.90 -43.68 2.10
CA SER A 465 -4.72 -44.86 1.81
C SER A 465 -3.89 -46.05 1.31
N ASP A 466 -2.95 -45.81 0.39
CA ASP A 466 -2.12 -46.88 -0.23
C ASP A 466 -1.12 -47.48 0.78
N THR A 467 -0.54 -46.67 1.66
CA THR A 467 0.39 -47.14 2.70
C THR A 467 -0.31 -47.84 3.86
N ARG A 468 -1.65 -47.95 3.83
CA ARG A 468 -2.50 -48.46 4.93
C ARG A 468 -2.32 -47.69 6.25
N ALA A 469 -1.68 -46.54 6.25
CA ALA A 469 -1.61 -45.64 7.39
C ALA A 469 -3.01 -45.12 7.75
N LEU A 470 -3.89 -45.06 6.76
CA LEU A 470 -5.26 -44.58 6.89
C LEU A 470 -6.24 -45.77 6.79
N LYS A 471 -6.59 -46.38 7.90
CA LYS A 471 -7.61 -47.46 7.97
C LYS A 471 -9.01 -46.92 8.20
N LYS A 472 -9.17 -45.89 9.04
CA LYS A 472 -10.45 -45.22 9.34
C LYS A 472 -10.20 -43.75 9.60
N LEU A 473 -11.06 -42.89 9.05
CA LEU A 473 -11.10 -41.48 9.41
C LEU A 473 -12.11 -41.28 10.53
N SER A 474 -11.73 -40.51 11.53
CA SER A 474 -12.63 -40.09 12.63
C SER A 474 -12.64 -38.58 12.72
N PHE A 475 -13.82 -38.02 12.86
CA PHE A 475 -14.06 -36.59 12.96
C PHE A 475 -14.74 -36.29 14.29
N MET A 476 -14.50 -35.09 14.84
CA MET A 476 -15.18 -34.64 16.05
C MET A 476 -16.59 -34.14 15.70
N ASN A 477 -17.55 -34.37 16.56
CA ASN A 477 -18.94 -33.89 16.41
C ASN A 477 -19.19 -32.78 17.41
N LEU A 478 -19.03 -31.52 17.04
CA LEU A 478 -19.31 -30.36 17.88
C LEU A 478 -20.77 -29.90 17.78
N ILE A 479 -21.39 -30.07 16.62
CA ILE A 479 -22.74 -29.59 16.36
C ILE A 479 -23.68 -30.78 16.42
N PRO A 480 -24.60 -30.81 17.41
CA PRO A 480 -25.58 -31.89 17.55
C PRO A 480 -26.56 -31.89 16.36
N ALA A 481 -26.96 -33.09 15.91
CA ALA A 481 -27.90 -33.29 14.80
C ALA A 481 -29.34 -32.89 15.16
N LYS A 482 -29.55 -31.68 15.66
CA LYS A 482 -30.90 -31.10 15.85
C LYS A 482 -31.33 -30.42 14.55
N THR A 483 -32.49 -30.79 14.02
CA THR A 483 -33.10 -30.10 12.88
C THR A 483 -33.70 -28.75 13.34
N ILE A 484 -33.08 -27.67 12.90
CA ILE A 484 -33.54 -26.30 13.17
C ILE A 484 -34.46 -25.86 12.04
N LYS A 485 -35.58 -25.24 12.39
CA LYS A 485 -36.57 -24.77 11.42
C LYS A 485 -36.34 -23.34 11.00
N PHE A 486 -35.25 -23.10 10.25
CA PHE A 486 -34.79 -21.77 9.83
C PHE A 486 -35.85 -20.96 9.06
N MET A 487 -36.60 -21.61 8.17
CA MET A 487 -37.64 -20.95 7.38
C MET A 487 -38.85 -20.44 8.21
N GLU A 488 -39.06 -21.01 9.38
CA GLU A 488 -40.07 -20.48 10.31
C GLU A 488 -39.59 -19.22 11.05
N MET A 489 -38.26 -19.10 11.26
CA MET A 489 -37.63 -17.94 11.91
C MET A 489 -37.43 -16.72 10.98
N ARG A 490 -37.83 -16.79 9.70
CA ARG A 490 -37.60 -15.70 8.71
C ARG A 490 -38.19 -14.35 9.11
N LYS A 491 -39.38 -14.34 9.77
CA LYS A 491 -40.02 -13.08 10.18
C LYS A 491 -39.22 -12.31 11.24
N PRO A 492 -38.86 -12.95 12.42
CA PRO A 492 -38.00 -12.26 13.39
C PRO A 492 -36.61 -11.93 12.83
N ALA A 493 -36.04 -12.75 11.93
CA ALA A 493 -34.78 -12.47 11.28
C ALA A 493 -34.86 -11.22 10.38
N PHE A 494 -35.86 -11.10 9.53
CA PHE A 494 -36.05 -9.89 8.72
C PHE A 494 -36.31 -8.65 9.59
N MET A 495 -37.02 -8.77 10.71
CA MET A 495 -37.23 -7.65 11.63
C MET A 495 -35.91 -7.20 12.25
N LEU A 496 -35.09 -8.12 12.74
CA LEU A 496 -33.73 -7.79 13.26
C LEU A 496 -32.87 -7.13 12.20
N SER A 497 -32.80 -7.71 11.00
CA SER A 497 -32.02 -7.17 9.88
C SER A 497 -32.51 -5.78 9.47
N SER A 498 -33.84 -5.55 9.44
CA SER A 498 -34.41 -4.23 9.12
C SER A 498 -34.02 -3.18 10.16
N ILE A 499 -34.04 -3.54 11.45
CA ILE A 499 -33.59 -2.65 12.53
C ILE A 499 -32.11 -2.28 12.36
N LEU A 500 -31.26 -3.28 12.10
CA LEU A 500 -29.82 -3.06 11.89
C LEU A 500 -29.55 -2.22 10.64
N LEU A 501 -30.24 -2.48 9.53
CA LEU A 501 -30.10 -1.69 8.29
C LEU A 501 -30.55 -0.25 8.49
N ILE A 502 -31.71 -0.02 9.10
CA ILE A 502 -32.21 1.33 9.37
C ILE A 502 -31.25 2.05 10.32
N GLY A 503 -30.77 1.38 11.38
CA GLY A 503 -29.77 1.93 12.28
C GLY A 503 -28.47 2.31 11.55
N SER A 504 -27.96 1.44 10.68
CA SER A 504 -26.79 1.72 9.83
C SER A 504 -27.00 2.93 8.93
N LEU A 505 -28.15 3.00 8.24
CA LEU A 505 -28.46 4.14 7.36
C LEU A 505 -28.61 5.46 8.13
N VAL A 506 -29.22 5.42 9.31
CA VAL A 506 -29.33 6.60 10.20
C VAL A 506 -27.94 7.08 10.64
N VAL A 507 -27.08 6.18 11.07
CA VAL A 507 -25.70 6.52 11.49
C VAL A 507 -24.91 7.09 10.30
N MET A 508 -24.97 6.47 9.13
CA MET A 508 -24.36 6.98 7.91
C MET A 508 -24.88 8.38 7.53
N GLY A 509 -26.19 8.60 7.65
CA GLY A 509 -26.85 9.88 7.35
C GLY A 509 -26.54 10.99 8.34
N THR A 510 -26.36 10.67 9.62
CA THR A 510 -26.07 11.66 10.69
C THR A 510 -24.60 12.03 10.75
N LYS A 511 -23.68 11.07 10.58
CA LYS A 511 -22.24 11.31 10.66
C LYS A 511 -21.60 11.80 9.34
N ARG A 512 -22.23 11.53 8.19
CA ARG A 512 -21.78 12.00 6.85
C ARG A 512 -20.25 12.13 6.72
N GLU A 513 -19.75 13.37 6.47
CA GLU A 513 -18.33 13.65 6.27
C GLU A 513 -17.47 13.32 7.49
N SER A 514 -17.99 13.40 8.71
CA SER A 514 -17.23 13.04 9.91
C SER A 514 -16.93 11.54 10.04
N SER A 515 -17.52 10.72 9.18
CA SER A 515 -17.21 9.27 9.10
C SER A 515 -16.16 8.93 8.05
N LEU A 516 -15.67 9.91 7.27
CA LEU A 516 -14.67 9.71 6.24
C LEU A 516 -13.28 10.12 6.75
N GLY A 517 -12.28 9.28 6.53
CA GLY A 517 -10.89 9.55 6.87
C GLY A 517 -10.20 10.49 5.87
N ILE A 518 -8.93 10.79 6.14
CA ILE A 518 -8.10 11.67 5.30
C ILE A 518 -7.93 11.13 3.87
N ASP A 519 -8.02 9.82 3.67
CA ASP A 519 -7.95 9.19 2.35
C ASP A 519 -9.02 9.71 1.39
N PHE A 520 -10.16 10.16 1.92
CA PHE A 520 -11.30 10.62 1.13
C PHE A 520 -11.55 12.11 1.20
N LEU A 521 -11.26 12.73 2.34
CA LEU A 521 -11.47 14.17 2.54
C LEU A 521 -10.21 14.99 2.24
N GLY A 522 -9.06 14.36 2.17
CA GLY A 522 -7.77 15.03 2.24
C GLY A 522 -7.43 15.47 3.67
N GLY A 523 -6.19 15.80 3.89
CA GLY A 523 -5.66 16.19 5.21
C GLY A 523 -4.33 15.51 5.49
N SER A 524 -3.89 15.60 6.72
CA SER A 524 -2.65 14.98 7.20
C SER A 524 -2.89 14.20 8.47
N ILE A 525 -2.18 13.10 8.62
CA ILE A 525 -2.11 12.31 9.84
C ILE A 525 -0.65 12.13 10.25
N VAL A 526 -0.38 12.23 11.53
CA VAL A 526 0.91 11.83 12.13
C VAL A 526 0.61 10.79 13.20
N ASN A 527 1.23 9.62 13.04
CA ASN A 527 1.21 8.53 14.00
C ASN A 527 2.57 8.51 14.72
N ILE A 528 2.55 8.65 16.02
CA ILE A 528 3.75 8.68 16.87
C ILE A 528 3.70 7.52 17.83
N GLN A 529 4.69 6.62 17.76
CA GLN A 529 4.81 5.53 18.71
C GLN A 529 5.77 5.91 19.84
N LEU A 530 5.28 5.83 21.06
CA LEU A 530 6.06 6.13 22.26
C LEU A 530 6.95 4.94 22.65
N LYS A 531 8.04 5.22 23.37
CA LYS A 531 8.89 4.16 23.96
C LYS A 531 8.20 3.53 25.17
N GLU A 532 8.57 2.28 25.44
CA GLU A 532 8.12 1.55 26.63
C GLU A 532 8.44 2.35 27.91
N GLY A 533 7.43 2.60 28.75
CA GLY A 533 7.55 3.39 29.98
C GLY A 533 7.33 4.89 29.83
N GLN A 534 7.02 5.40 28.61
CA GLN A 534 6.56 6.79 28.43
C GLN A 534 5.03 6.80 28.34
N GLU A 535 4.37 7.39 29.32
CA GLU A 535 2.93 7.65 29.26
C GLU A 535 2.69 9.08 28.76
N LEU A 536 2.07 9.23 27.61
CA LEU A 536 1.62 10.50 27.12
C LEU A 536 0.09 10.53 27.09
N SER A 537 -0.51 11.51 27.77
CA SER A 537 -1.96 11.66 27.74
C SER A 537 -2.39 12.51 26.53
N GLU A 538 -3.57 12.21 25.96
CA GLU A 538 -4.23 13.04 24.95
C GLU A 538 -4.30 14.52 25.38
N ALA A 539 -4.53 14.76 26.69
CA ALA A 539 -4.59 16.11 27.27
C ALA A 539 -3.27 16.85 27.15
N THR A 540 -2.12 16.15 27.29
CA THR A 540 -0.79 16.76 27.18
C THR A 540 -0.50 17.18 25.74
N VAL A 541 -0.77 16.29 24.76
CA VAL A 541 -0.63 16.62 23.34
C VAL A 541 -1.55 17.77 22.94
N LYS A 542 -2.80 17.73 23.39
CA LYS A 542 -3.79 18.78 23.13
C LYS A 542 -3.37 20.13 23.68
N LYS A 543 -2.77 20.15 24.87
CA LYS A 543 -2.22 21.35 25.48
C LYS A 543 -1.02 21.90 24.70
N ALA A 544 -0.11 21.01 24.24
CA ALA A 544 1.08 21.41 23.49
C ALA A 544 0.77 22.07 22.14
N ILE A 545 -0.32 21.65 21.48
CA ILE A 545 -0.73 22.21 20.19
C ILE A 545 -1.84 23.25 20.30
N SER A 546 -2.38 23.51 21.50
CA SER A 546 -3.50 24.45 21.73
C SER A 546 -3.20 25.89 21.34
N ASP A 547 -1.93 26.29 21.41
CA ASP A 547 -1.47 27.67 21.12
C ASP A 547 -1.20 27.90 19.62
N LEU A 548 -1.26 26.85 18.81
CA LEU A 548 -1.05 26.97 17.37
C LEU A 548 -2.29 27.52 16.67
N THR A 549 -2.06 28.45 15.75
CA THR A 549 -3.12 28.94 14.85
C THR A 549 -3.27 27.91 13.71
N LEU A 550 -4.21 26.99 13.87
CA LEU A 550 -4.49 25.90 12.93
C LEU A 550 -5.74 26.21 12.10
N GLU A 551 -5.77 25.72 10.84
CA GLU A 551 -6.92 25.89 9.95
C GLU A 551 -8.16 25.14 10.45
N LYS A 552 -7.97 23.95 11.05
CA LYS A 552 -9.01 23.15 11.69
C LYS A 552 -8.49 22.60 13.01
N LYS A 553 -9.40 22.36 13.96
CA LYS A 553 -9.05 21.69 15.21
C LYS A 553 -8.58 20.27 14.92
N PRO A 554 -7.39 19.86 15.37
CA PRO A 554 -6.88 18.52 15.17
C PRO A 554 -7.67 17.51 15.99
N THR A 555 -7.80 16.31 15.47
CA THR A 555 -8.34 15.14 16.18
C THR A 555 -7.17 14.32 16.70
N ILE A 556 -7.13 14.09 18.00
CA ILE A 556 -6.07 13.32 18.68
C ILE A 556 -6.69 12.03 19.18
N GLN A 557 -6.06 10.89 18.88
CA GLN A 557 -6.47 9.57 19.35
C GLN A 557 -5.28 8.89 20.00
N LEU A 558 -5.48 8.32 21.18
CA LEU A 558 -4.51 7.49 21.88
C LEU A 558 -4.90 6.03 21.71
N GLU A 559 -3.99 5.21 21.25
CA GLU A 559 -4.16 3.77 21.11
C GLU A 559 -3.08 3.02 21.88
N GLN A 560 -3.49 1.92 22.52
CA GLN A 560 -2.59 1.00 23.22
C GLN A 560 -2.54 -0.33 22.45
N PRO A 561 -1.66 -0.49 21.46
CA PRO A 561 -1.59 -1.72 20.69
C PRO A 561 -1.04 -2.86 21.56
N VAL A 562 -1.73 -3.99 21.56
CA VAL A 562 -1.29 -5.17 22.31
C VAL A 562 0.00 -5.72 21.69
N GLY A 563 1.08 -5.80 22.48
CA GLY A 563 2.38 -6.32 22.02
C GLY A 563 3.30 -5.28 21.40
N ALA A 564 2.90 -4.00 21.36
CA ALA A 564 3.77 -2.90 20.98
C ALA A 564 4.63 -2.41 22.15
N GLU A 565 5.81 -1.91 21.84
CA GLU A 565 6.65 -1.21 22.82
C GLU A 565 6.18 0.25 22.93
N GLY A 566 5.14 0.49 23.78
CA GLY A 566 4.60 1.82 24.07
C GLY A 566 3.30 2.20 23.36
N ASP A 567 2.73 3.32 23.81
CA ASP A 567 1.45 3.85 23.29
C ASP A 567 1.61 4.49 21.91
N LEU A 568 0.56 4.45 21.10
CA LEU A 568 0.48 5.11 19.80
C LEU A 568 -0.42 6.34 19.89
N ILE A 569 0.04 7.48 19.42
CA ILE A 569 -0.74 8.70 19.30
C ILE A 569 -0.93 9.05 17.83
N SER A 570 -2.17 9.16 17.41
CA SER A 570 -2.55 9.59 16.07
C SER A 570 -3.11 11.01 16.12
N ILE A 571 -2.55 11.91 15.33
CA ILE A 571 -2.96 13.32 15.23
C ILE A 571 -3.39 13.60 13.80
N LYS A 572 -4.67 13.90 13.60
CA LYS A 572 -5.26 14.26 12.30
C LYS A 572 -5.52 15.75 12.20
N TYR A 573 -5.14 16.38 11.11
CA TYR A 573 -5.25 17.84 10.93
C TYR A 573 -5.29 18.24 9.44
N ALA A 574 -5.50 19.54 9.16
CA ALA A 574 -5.43 20.05 7.79
C ALA A 574 -3.99 19.99 7.23
N SER A 575 -3.86 19.68 5.93
CA SER A 575 -2.55 19.45 5.29
C SER A 575 -1.55 20.62 5.43
N ASN A 576 -2.04 21.86 5.53
CA ASN A 576 -1.19 23.04 5.65
C ASN A 576 -0.58 23.23 7.07
N ASP A 577 -1.06 22.49 8.05
CA ASP A 577 -0.63 22.63 9.45
C ASP A 577 0.46 21.63 9.87
N LEU A 578 0.86 20.70 8.96
CA LEU A 578 1.84 19.63 9.23
C LEU A 578 3.13 20.16 9.84
N GLU A 579 3.77 21.10 9.17
CA GLU A 579 5.07 21.64 9.59
C GLU A 579 4.98 22.36 10.95
N LYS A 580 3.90 23.07 11.21
CA LYS A 580 3.68 23.76 12.49
C LYS A 580 3.52 22.78 13.64
N ILE A 581 2.70 21.73 13.45
CA ILE A 581 2.44 20.71 14.46
C ILE A 581 3.69 19.87 14.70
N GLU A 582 4.34 19.40 13.64
CA GLU A 582 5.56 18.61 13.74
C GLU A 582 6.69 19.40 14.45
N LYS A 583 6.92 20.65 14.05
CA LYS A 583 7.91 21.53 14.69
C LYS A 583 7.59 21.76 16.17
N ARG A 584 6.32 21.95 16.52
CA ARG A 584 5.90 22.17 17.91
C ARG A 584 6.06 20.92 18.77
N LEU A 585 5.64 19.77 18.27
CA LEU A 585 5.79 18.49 18.97
C LEU A 585 7.26 18.13 19.18
N ARG A 586 8.14 18.47 18.23
CA ARG A 586 9.59 18.29 18.35
C ARG A 586 10.25 19.27 19.32
N SER A 587 9.72 20.51 19.43
CA SER A 587 10.28 21.53 20.31
C SER A 587 9.88 21.38 21.79
N ASP A 588 8.74 20.72 22.06
CA ASP A 588 8.24 20.48 23.41
C ASP A 588 8.85 19.18 23.95
N ILE A 589 10.01 19.32 24.57
CA ILE A 589 10.94 18.25 25.01
C ILE A 589 10.26 17.15 25.85
N GLY A 590 9.12 17.44 26.49
CA GLY A 590 8.37 16.48 27.30
C GLY A 590 7.48 15.53 26.50
N ILE A 591 7.19 15.79 25.20
CA ILE A 591 6.17 15.07 24.45
C ILE A 591 6.76 13.95 23.59
N LEU A 592 7.84 14.20 22.88
CA LEU A 592 8.41 13.24 21.93
C LEU A 592 9.63 12.46 22.47
N GLY A 593 9.96 12.65 23.74
CA GLY A 593 11.18 12.09 24.34
C GLY A 593 12.45 12.84 23.90
N GLU A 594 13.51 12.66 24.64
CA GLU A 594 14.81 13.26 24.31
C GLU A 594 15.34 12.64 23.02
N GLY A 595 15.26 13.35 21.92
CA GLY A 595 15.93 12.94 20.67
C GLY A 595 17.43 12.83 20.92
N GLN A 596 18.01 11.69 20.59
CA GLN A 596 19.47 11.54 20.54
C GLN A 596 19.91 11.89 19.13
N SER A 597 20.81 12.84 18.99
CA SER A 597 21.45 13.17 17.73
C SER A 597 22.85 12.59 17.71
N ILE A 598 23.31 12.22 16.53
CA ILE A 598 24.65 11.67 16.33
C ILE A 598 25.45 12.67 15.52
N VAL A 599 26.58 13.09 16.06
CA VAL A 599 27.60 13.86 15.33
C VAL A 599 28.67 12.89 14.89
N ASN A 600 28.78 12.65 13.60
CA ASN A 600 29.82 11.82 13.02
C ASN A 600 30.98 12.68 12.55
N VAL A 601 32.16 12.46 13.08
CA VAL A 601 33.38 13.14 12.68
C VAL A 601 34.25 12.12 11.93
N GLN A 602 34.33 12.26 10.61
CA GLN A 602 35.21 11.42 9.81
C GLN A 602 36.61 12.05 9.71
N LEU A 603 37.59 11.31 10.17
CA LEU A 603 38.98 11.75 10.16
C LEU A 603 39.61 11.52 8.78
N LYS A 604 40.53 12.41 8.40
CA LYS A 604 41.37 12.23 7.19
C LYS A 604 42.42 11.17 7.42
N GLU A 605 42.80 10.46 6.37
CA GLU A 605 43.83 9.41 6.41
C GLU A 605 45.12 9.92 7.06
N GLY A 606 45.59 9.20 8.10
CA GLY A 606 46.79 9.53 8.86
C GLY A 606 46.60 10.42 10.10
N GLN A 607 45.37 10.71 10.50
CA GLN A 607 45.08 11.38 11.77
C GLN A 607 44.55 10.42 12.81
N GLU A 608 45.22 10.28 13.93
CA GLU A 608 44.72 9.57 15.12
C GLU A 608 44.04 10.62 16.05
N LEU A 609 42.74 10.55 16.16
CA LEU A 609 42.00 11.29 17.18
C LEU A 609 41.51 10.31 18.22
N SER A 610 41.87 10.53 19.46
CA SER A 610 41.36 9.68 20.55
C SER A 610 40.03 10.21 21.08
N GLU A 611 39.19 9.29 21.56
CA GLU A 611 37.93 9.59 22.27
C GLU A 611 38.16 10.63 23.39
N ALA A 612 39.30 10.55 24.06
CA ALA A 612 39.70 11.48 25.11
C ALA A 612 39.89 12.93 24.60
N THR A 613 40.37 13.12 23.37
CA THR A 613 40.58 14.44 22.76
C THR A 613 39.23 15.09 22.43
N VAL A 614 38.29 14.33 21.87
CA VAL A 614 36.93 14.80 21.58
C VAL A 614 36.20 15.13 22.90
N LYS A 615 36.31 14.26 23.87
CA LYS A 615 35.71 14.48 25.22
C LYS A 615 36.25 15.73 25.89
N LYS A 616 37.51 16.04 25.72
CA LYS A 616 38.16 17.27 26.23
C LYS A 616 37.69 18.50 25.45
N ALA A 617 37.48 18.40 24.14
CA ALA A 617 37.03 19.51 23.29
C ALA A 617 35.60 19.96 23.62
N ILE A 618 34.75 19.05 24.09
CA ILE A 618 33.34 19.36 24.45
C ILE A 618 33.11 19.49 25.96
N SER A 619 34.13 19.28 26.81
CA SER A 619 34.00 19.31 28.29
C SER A 619 33.58 20.66 28.86
N ASP A 620 33.84 21.73 28.13
CA ASP A 620 33.55 23.12 28.57
C ASP A 620 32.13 23.57 28.17
N LEU A 621 31.37 22.71 27.44
CA LEU A 621 30.01 23.05 27.03
C LEU A 621 29.02 22.71 28.13
N THR A 622 28.09 23.62 28.36
CA THR A 622 26.92 23.37 29.24
C THR A 622 25.91 22.51 28.43
N LEU A 623 26.00 21.20 28.58
CA LEU A 623 25.17 20.22 27.89
C LEU A 623 24.04 19.76 28.80
N GLU A 624 22.89 19.43 28.22
CA GLU A 624 21.73 18.87 28.94
C GLU A 624 22.03 17.47 29.49
N LYS A 625 22.76 16.67 28.72
CA LYS A 625 23.25 15.33 29.12
C LYS A 625 24.67 15.09 28.63
N ASN A 626 25.41 14.27 29.40
CA ASN A 626 26.75 13.84 28.98
C ASN A 626 26.67 13.01 27.68
N PRO A 627 27.33 13.44 26.61
CA PRO A 627 27.31 12.72 25.34
C PRO A 627 28.09 11.38 25.46
N THR A 628 27.63 10.39 24.74
CA THR A 628 28.35 9.11 24.57
C THR A 628 29.21 9.22 23.31
N ILE A 629 30.50 8.96 23.46
CA ILE A 629 31.48 9.04 22.35
C ILE A 629 31.94 7.60 22.03
N GLN A 630 31.90 7.20 20.79
CA GLN A 630 32.33 5.89 20.29
C GLN A 630 33.25 6.05 19.10
N LEU A 631 34.34 5.35 19.08
CA LEU A 631 35.24 5.22 17.93
C LEU A 631 34.80 3.99 17.11
N GLU A 632 34.52 4.19 15.85
CA GLU A 632 34.12 3.15 14.92
C GLU A 632 35.14 3.09 13.78
N GLN A 633 35.54 1.90 13.37
CA GLN A 633 36.37 1.67 12.17
C GLN A 633 35.48 1.06 11.10
N PRO A 634 34.89 1.87 10.21
CA PRO A 634 34.01 1.32 9.18
C PRO A 634 34.83 0.52 8.15
N VAL A 635 34.34 -0.68 7.85
CA VAL A 635 34.95 -1.56 6.85
C VAL A 635 34.85 -0.91 5.45
N GLY A 636 35.97 -0.49 4.90
CA GLY A 636 36.06 0.05 3.52
C GLY A 636 36.06 1.59 3.41
N ALA A 637 36.10 2.33 4.51
CA ALA A 637 36.25 3.78 4.49
C ALA A 637 37.72 4.19 4.78
N GLU A 638 38.19 5.26 4.13
CA GLU A 638 39.50 5.88 4.41
C GLU A 638 39.35 6.76 5.67
N GLY A 639 39.85 6.26 6.81
CA GLY A 639 39.92 6.99 8.09
C GLY A 639 38.95 6.50 9.19
N ASP A 640 39.33 6.80 10.44
CA ASP A 640 38.49 6.45 11.61
C ASP A 640 37.28 7.37 11.73
N LEU A 641 36.16 6.80 12.18
CA LEU A 641 34.88 7.51 12.42
C LEU A 641 34.65 7.65 13.94
N ILE A 642 34.44 8.87 14.41
CA ILE A 642 34.03 9.11 15.79
C ILE A 642 32.56 9.51 15.80
N SER A 643 31.73 8.67 16.45
CA SER A 643 30.30 8.94 16.63
C SER A 643 30.04 9.51 18.03
N ILE A 644 29.42 10.68 18.10
CA ILE A 644 29.05 11.37 19.34
C ILE A 644 27.54 11.37 19.46
N LYS A 645 27.01 10.58 20.35
CA LYS A 645 25.56 10.57 20.70
C LYS A 645 25.28 11.64 21.73
N CYS A 646 24.46 12.62 21.41
CA CYS A 646 24.11 13.75 22.28
C CYS A 646 22.61 14.05 22.26
N ALA A 647 22.13 14.83 23.22
CA ALA A 647 20.78 15.39 23.20
C ALA A 647 20.61 16.30 21.97
N THR A 648 19.44 16.28 21.33
CA THR A 648 19.20 17.03 20.08
C THR A 648 19.41 18.54 20.26
N ASN A 649 19.10 19.07 21.44
CA ASN A 649 19.34 20.49 21.76
C ASN A 649 20.82 20.86 21.92
N ASP A 650 21.67 19.87 22.16
CA ASP A 650 23.11 20.07 22.33
C ASP A 650 23.87 19.92 21.01
N LEU A 651 23.21 19.39 19.96
CA LEU A 651 23.78 19.10 18.65
C LEU A 651 24.50 20.31 18.06
N GLU A 652 23.80 21.45 17.98
CA GLU A 652 24.32 22.67 17.38
C GLU A 652 25.51 23.23 18.18
N LYS A 653 25.47 23.12 19.51
CA LYS A 653 26.55 23.54 20.40
C LYS A 653 27.79 22.66 20.19
N ILE A 654 27.59 21.37 20.12
CA ILE A 654 28.67 20.38 19.91
C ILE A 654 29.26 20.55 18.51
N GLU A 655 28.46 20.62 17.46
CA GLU A 655 28.89 20.82 16.08
C GLU A 655 29.70 22.12 15.93
N LYS A 656 29.18 23.26 16.44
CA LYS A 656 29.84 24.55 16.39
C LYS A 656 31.19 24.52 17.11
N ARG A 657 31.25 23.83 18.25
CA ARG A 657 32.47 23.69 19.04
C ARG A 657 33.50 22.84 18.30
N LEU A 658 33.10 21.69 17.75
CA LEU A 658 33.98 20.80 16.99
C LEU A 658 34.53 21.47 15.72
N ARG A 659 33.70 22.26 15.03
CA ARG A 659 34.12 23.06 13.86
C ARG A 659 35.07 24.19 14.22
N SER A 660 35.00 24.74 15.43
CA SER A 660 35.85 25.82 15.90
C SER A 660 37.21 25.33 16.42
N ASP A 661 37.33 24.06 16.78
CA ASP A 661 38.57 23.50 17.31
C ASP A 661 39.53 23.14 16.18
N ARG A 662 40.63 23.91 16.08
CA ARG A 662 41.67 23.73 15.02
C ARG A 662 42.41 22.37 15.06
N GLY A 663 42.22 21.60 16.11
CA GLY A 663 42.78 20.24 16.26
C GLY A 663 41.95 19.16 15.61
N ILE A 664 40.68 19.44 15.24
CA ILE A 664 39.76 18.46 14.65
C ILE A 664 39.62 18.79 13.14
N LEU A 665 40.36 18.09 12.30
CA LEU A 665 40.46 18.35 10.85
C LEU A 665 39.63 17.32 10.02
N GLY A 666 38.49 16.87 10.49
CA GLY A 666 37.61 15.91 9.81
C GLY A 666 36.39 16.53 9.13
N GLU A 667 35.73 15.79 8.26
CA GLU A 667 34.37 16.11 7.82
C GLU A 667 33.39 15.80 8.94
N ILE A 668 32.60 16.79 9.33
CA ILE A 668 31.58 16.64 10.37
C ILE A 668 30.24 16.46 9.68
N ASN A 669 29.70 15.26 9.75
CA ASN A 669 28.35 14.93 9.32
C ASN A 669 27.46 14.81 10.55
N THR A 670 26.41 15.60 10.60
CA THR A 670 25.41 15.55 11.67
C THR A 670 24.20 14.75 11.19
N GLU A 671 23.98 13.60 11.80
CA GLU A 671 22.74 12.85 11.64
C GLU A 671 21.83 13.18 12.83
N LYS A 672 20.70 13.83 12.55
CA LYS A 672 19.61 13.93 13.51
C LYS A 672 18.89 12.59 13.55
N ASN A 673 19.36 11.69 14.38
CA ASN A 673 18.69 10.43 14.59
C ASN A 673 17.52 10.63 15.55
N TYR A 674 16.33 10.83 14.99
CA TYR A 674 15.09 10.85 15.76
C TYR A 674 14.78 9.42 16.17
N ASP A 675 15.04 9.08 17.40
CA ASP A 675 14.75 7.77 18.04
C ASP A 675 13.24 7.53 18.25
N ILE A 676 12.40 8.19 17.44
CA ILE A 676 10.95 8.17 17.50
C ILE A 676 10.43 7.43 16.27
N ALA A 677 9.68 6.36 16.49
CA ALA A 677 8.96 5.70 15.44
C ALA A 677 7.75 6.56 15.04
N PHE A 678 7.72 7.06 13.81
CA PHE A 678 6.55 7.76 13.30
C PHE A 678 6.25 7.44 11.83
N ASP A 679 4.99 7.56 11.50
CA ASP A 679 4.45 7.53 10.14
C ASP A 679 3.70 8.85 9.93
N ASN A 680 3.96 9.57 8.86
CA ASN A 680 3.16 10.72 8.48
C ASN A 680 2.66 10.56 7.05
N GLU A 681 1.42 10.94 6.85
CA GLU A 681 0.77 10.90 5.55
C GLU A 681 0.00 12.20 5.30
N THR A 682 0.17 12.74 4.11
CA THR A 682 -0.56 13.92 3.64
C THR A 682 -1.20 13.62 2.30
N ILE A 683 -2.50 13.88 2.18
CA ILE A 683 -3.28 13.65 0.97
C ILE A 683 -4.00 14.95 0.60
N SER A 684 -3.87 15.39 -0.66
CA SER A 684 -4.62 16.53 -1.15
C SER A 684 -6.12 16.22 -1.25
N ALA A 685 -6.98 17.22 -1.00
CA ALA A 685 -8.43 17.03 -1.09
C ALA A 685 -8.90 16.59 -2.49
N SER A 686 -8.22 17.02 -3.57
CA SER A 686 -8.52 16.60 -4.93
C SER A 686 -8.29 15.10 -5.14
N LEU A 687 -7.18 14.58 -4.62
CA LEU A 687 -6.84 13.16 -4.69
C LEU A 687 -7.78 12.33 -3.81
N GLY A 688 -8.11 12.81 -2.60
CA GLY A 688 -9.06 12.15 -1.70
C GLY A 688 -10.44 12.00 -2.31
N GLY A 689 -10.96 13.04 -2.96
CA GLY A 689 -12.24 12.98 -3.68
C GLY A 689 -12.25 11.97 -4.82
N GLU A 690 -11.10 11.81 -5.51
CA GLU A 690 -10.97 10.79 -6.56
C GLU A 690 -10.88 9.38 -5.98
N PHE A 691 -10.17 9.19 -4.89
CA PHE A 691 -10.12 7.92 -4.18
C PHE A 691 -11.51 7.48 -3.71
N LEU A 692 -12.30 8.40 -3.17
CA LEU A 692 -13.68 8.12 -2.79
C LEU A 692 -14.52 7.65 -3.99
N LYS A 693 -14.44 8.37 -5.11
CA LYS A 693 -15.14 8.02 -6.35
C LYS A 693 -14.72 6.66 -6.89
N ASN A 694 -13.42 6.38 -6.95
CA ASN A 694 -12.89 5.10 -7.41
C ASN A 694 -13.28 3.95 -6.48
N SER A 695 -13.37 4.19 -5.18
CA SER A 695 -13.83 3.23 -4.17
C SER A 695 -15.29 2.83 -4.39
N PHE A 696 -16.16 3.79 -4.67
CA PHE A 696 -17.56 3.50 -5.04
C PHE A 696 -17.67 2.70 -6.34
N TYR A 697 -16.86 3.05 -7.35
CA TYR A 697 -16.83 2.27 -8.59
C TYR A 697 -16.30 0.85 -8.37
N ALA A 698 -15.23 0.68 -7.60
CA ALA A 698 -14.66 -0.65 -7.30
C ALA A 698 -15.68 -1.53 -6.57
N LEU A 699 -16.35 -0.97 -5.55
CA LEU A 699 -17.37 -1.70 -4.78
C LEU A 699 -18.58 -2.04 -5.67
N GLY A 700 -19.10 -1.07 -6.44
CA GLY A 700 -20.21 -1.29 -7.36
C GLY A 700 -19.91 -2.32 -8.44
N LEU A 701 -18.75 -2.21 -9.10
CA LEU A 701 -18.29 -3.17 -10.11
C LEU A 701 -18.06 -4.56 -9.51
N GLY A 702 -17.49 -4.65 -8.29
CA GLY A 702 -17.29 -5.88 -7.58
C GLY A 702 -18.61 -6.62 -7.32
N LEU A 703 -19.59 -5.90 -6.79
CA LEU A 703 -20.93 -6.45 -6.55
C LEU A 703 -21.62 -6.88 -7.85
N LEU A 704 -21.53 -6.07 -8.91
CA LEU A 704 -22.09 -6.41 -10.22
C LEU A 704 -21.43 -7.62 -10.86
N ALA A 705 -20.10 -7.75 -10.77
CA ALA A 705 -19.38 -8.89 -11.30
C ALA A 705 -19.76 -10.20 -10.59
N VAL A 706 -19.86 -10.14 -9.25
CA VAL A 706 -20.34 -11.30 -8.47
C VAL A 706 -21.79 -11.64 -8.80
N LEU A 707 -22.67 -10.65 -8.89
CA LEU A 707 -24.07 -10.86 -9.27
C LEU A 707 -24.18 -11.47 -10.67
N PHE A 708 -23.42 -10.96 -11.63
CA PHE A 708 -23.37 -11.48 -13.00
C PHE A 708 -22.91 -12.94 -13.00
N TYR A 709 -21.82 -13.28 -12.29
CA TYR A 709 -21.33 -14.65 -12.18
C TYR A 709 -22.39 -15.59 -11.60
N ILE A 710 -23.07 -15.19 -10.51
CA ILE A 710 -24.09 -16.02 -9.87
C ILE A 710 -25.30 -16.18 -10.80
N SER A 711 -25.69 -15.14 -11.53
CA SER A 711 -26.78 -15.21 -12.50
C SER A 711 -26.53 -16.16 -13.66
N LEU A 712 -25.25 -16.36 -14.05
CA LEU A 712 -24.85 -17.35 -15.06
C LEU A 712 -24.79 -18.78 -14.50
N ARG A 713 -24.45 -18.90 -13.20
CA ARG A 713 -24.19 -20.19 -12.55
C ARG A 713 -25.40 -20.81 -11.89
N PHE A 714 -26.33 -19.98 -11.44
CA PHE A 714 -27.55 -20.38 -10.73
C PHE A 714 -28.78 -19.76 -11.40
N GLU A 715 -29.95 -20.30 -11.08
CA GLU A 715 -31.22 -19.74 -11.50
C GLU A 715 -31.40 -18.32 -10.92
N PHE A 716 -32.09 -17.44 -11.63
CA PHE A 716 -32.24 -16.01 -11.29
C PHE A 716 -32.75 -15.74 -9.86
N SER A 717 -33.60 -16.61 -9.34
CA SER A 717 -34.10 -16.51 -7.95
C SER A 717 -32.96 -16.57 -6.92
N PHE A 718 -31.93 -17.38 -7.18
CA PHE A 718 -30.76 -17.46 -6.28
C PHE A 718 -29.86 -16.21 -6.40
N ALA A 719 -29.72 -15.67 -7.61
CA ALA A 719 -28.99 -14.44 -7.81
C ALA A 719 -29.59 -13.25 -7.04
N VAL A 720 -30.92 -13.13 -7.04
CA VAL A 720 -31.63 -12.12 -6.23
C VAL A 720 -31.40 -12.33 -4.73
N GLY A 721 -31.47 -13.57 -4.25
CA GLY A 721 -31.21 -13.89 -2.85
C GLY A 721 -29.78 -13.55 -2.42
N ALA A 722 -28.79 -13.89 -3.27
CA ALA A 722 -27.39 -13.57 -3.04
C ALA A 722 -27.13 -12.06 -3.02
N PHE A 723 -27.69 -11.31 -3.98
CA PHE A 723 -27.56 -9.86 -4.03
C PHE A 723 -28.15 -9.18 -2.79
N ALA A 724 -29.35 -9.62 -2.35
CA ALA A 724 -29.98 -9.07 -1.16
C ALA A 724 -29.11 -9.31 0.10
N ALA A 725 -28.50 -10.49 0.23
CA ALA A 725 -27.61 -10.80 1.33
C ALA A 725 -26.32 -9.95 1.28
N LEU A 726 -25.66 -9.86 0.11
CA LEU A 726 -24.45 -9.07 -0.04
C LEU A 726 -24.68 -7.58 0.27
N PHE A 727 -25.75 -7.02 -0.26
CA PHE A 727 -26.09 -5.62 -0.03
C PHE A 727 -26.38 -5.36 1.46
N HIS A 728 -27.10 -6.27 2.10
CA HIS A 728 -27.36 -6.26 3.54
C HIS A 728 -26.06 -6.28 4.34
N ASP A 729 -25.13 -7.17 4.00
CA ASP A 729 -23.90 -7.39 4.76
C ASP A 729 -23.00 -6.17 4.70
N ILE A 730 -22.82 -5.61 3.52
CA ILE A 730 -21.97 -4.42 3.32
C ILE A 730 -22.55 -3.21 4.06
N LEU A 731 -23.85 -2.95 3.94
CA LEU A 731 -24.47 -1.80 4.59
C LEU A 731 -24.41 -1.89 6.12
N ILE A 732 -24.65 -3.08 6.68
CA ILE A 732 -24.53 -3.28 8.12
C ILE A 732 -23.07 -3.12 8.56
N CYS A 733 -22.14 -3.70 7.82
CA CYS A 733 -20.71 -3.59 8.14
C CYS A 733 -20.25 -2.12 8.16
N ILE A 734 -20.58 -1.33 7.14
CA ILE A 734 -20.29 0.10 7.08
C ILE A 734 -20.92 0.82 8.30
N GLY A 735 -22.19 0.55 8.56
CA GLY A 735 -22.91 1.20 9.66
C GLY A 735 -22.31 0.89 11.04
N VAL A 736 -21.93 -0.36 11.29
CA VAL A 736 -21.33 -0.78 12.57
C VAL A 736 -19.93 -0.19 12.72
N VAL A 737 -19.09 -0.20 11.67
CA VAL A 737 -17.77 0.42 11.68
C VAL A 737 -17.86 1.91 12.07
N ILE A 738 -18.77 2.66 11.42
CA ILE A 738 -19.00 4.07 11.73
C ILE A 738 -19.58 4.29 13.14
N MET A 739 -20.46 3.41 13.59
CA MET A 739 -21.07 3.45 14.93
C MET A 739 -20.02 3.28 16.02
N CYS A 740 -19.03 2.42 15.80
CA CYS A 740 -17.89 2.21 16.71
C CYS A 740 -16.87 3.36 16.71
N GLY A 741 -17.08 4.39 15.89
CA GLY A 741 -16.21 5.58 15.86
C GLY A 741 -15.03 5.48 14.92
N THR A 742 -14.90 4.40 14.14
CA THR A 742 -13.86 4.25 13.14
C THR A 742 -14.20 5.05 11.89
N GLU A 743 -13.25 5.83 11.38
CA GLU A 743 -13.39 6.55 10.11
C GLU A 743 -13.15 5.60 8.94
N LEU A 744 -13.95 5.76 7.89
CA LEU A 744 -13.77 4.99 6.66
C LEU A 744 -12.52 5.47 5.90
N SER A 745 -11.68 4.53 5.51
CA SER A 745 -10.44 4.73 4.77
C SER A 745 -10.35 3.78 3.56
N LEU A 746 -9.32 3.90 2.74
CA LEU A 746 -9.09 3.00 1.60
C LEU A 746 -8.99 1.52 2.02
N ILE A 747 -8.44 1.26 3.20
CA ILE A 747 -8.31 -0.10 3.76
C ILE A 747 -9.69 -0.74 3.97
N HIS A 748 -10.69 0.03 4.40
CA HIS A 748 -12.06 -0.45 4.57
C HIS A 748 -12.71 -0.88 3.24
N VAL A 749 -12.38 -0.20 2.13
CA VAL A 749 -12.90 -0.59 0.80
C VAL A 749 -12.40 -1.99 0.42
N GLY A 750 -11.12 -2.26 0.68
CA GLY A 750 -10.55 -3.61 0.52
C GLY A 750 -11.25 -4.64 1.41
N ALA A 751 -11.54 -4.28 2.67
CA ALA A 751 -12.28 -5.13 3.59
C ALA A 751 -13.70 -5.43 3.07
N PHE A 752 -14.44 -4.43 2.59
CA PHE A 752 -15.81 -4.61 2.08
C PHE A 752 -15.86 -5.48 0.83
N LEU A 753 -14.92 -5.30 -0.12
CA LEU A 753 -14.81 -6.18 -1.28
C LEU A 753 -14.44 -7.62 -0.89
N THR A 754 -13.60 -7.77 0.11
CA THR A 754 -13.24 -9.09 0.66
C THR A 754 -14.44 -9.75 1.35
N ILE A 755 -15.19 -9.00 2.16
CA ILE A 755 -16.43 -9.46 2.80
C ILE A 755 -17.44 -9.89 1.75
N ALA A 756 -17.58 -9.14 0.64
CA ALA A 756 -18.45 -9.52 -0.46
C ALA A 756 -18.07 -10.89 -1.04
N GLY A 757 -16.76 -11.11 -1.29
CA GLY A 757 -16.24 -12.40 -1.77
C GLY A 757 -16.44 -13.54 -0.76
N TYR A 758 -16.24 -13.26 0.54
CA TYR A 758 -16.39 -14.27 1.60
C TYR A 758 -17.85 -14.62 1.89
N SER A 759 -18.73 -13.64 2.07
CA SER A 759 -20.15 -13.85 2.35
C SER A 759 -20.86 -14.66 1.26
N ILE A 760 -20.48 -14.41 0.00
CA ILE A 760 -21.05 -15.14 -1.12
C ILE A 760 -20.62 -16.60 -1.14
N ASN A 761 -19.43 -16.93 -0.61
CA ASN A 761 -18.95 -18.31 -0.53
C ASN A 761 -19.89 -19.19 0.29
N ASP A 762 -20.26 -18.75 1.50
CA ASP A 762 -21.23 -19.45 2.34
C ASP A 762 -22.60 -19.54 1.65
N THR A 763 -23.02 -18.47 1.00
CA THR A 763 -24.29 -18.42 0.26
C THR A 763 -24.32 -19.42 -0.89
N ILE A 764 -23.25 -19.51 -1.69
CA ILE A 764 -23.11 -20.47 -2.81
C ILE A 764 -23.29 -21.91 -2.33
N VAL A 765 -22.68 -22.24 -1.20
CA VAL A 765 -22.75 -23.60 -0.65
C VAL A 765 -24.14 -23.97 -0.17
N VAL A 766 -24.79 -23.05 0.53
CA VAL A 766 -26.19 -23.24 0.93
C VAL A 766 -27.07 -23.39 -0.30
N PHE A 767 -26.87 -22.59 -1.34
CA PHE A 767 -27.62 -22.64 -2.59
C PHE A 767 -27.39 -23.91 -3.39
N ASP A 768 -26.14 -24.38 -3.51
CA ASP A 768 -25.82 -25.63 -4.18
C ASP A 768 -26.52 -26.82 -3.50
N ARG A 769 -26.48 -26.84 -2.16
CA ARG A 769 -27.20 -27.87 -1.37
C ARG A 769 -28.71 -27.75 -1.47
N MET A 770 -29.24 -26.53 -1.50
CA MET A 770 -30.67 -26.30 -1.71
C MET A 770 -31.10 -26.80 -3.10
N ARG A 771 -30.35 -26.51 -4.14
CA ARG A 771 -30.59 -26.95 -5.52
C ARG A 771 -30.54 -28.48 -5.62
N GLU A 772 -29.50 -29.13 -5.07
CA GLU A 772 -29.38 -30.59 -5.00
C GLU A 772 -30.59 -31.22 -4.28
N SER A 773 -30.98 -30.65 -3.12
CA SER A 773 -32.09 -31.17 -2.32
C SER A 773 -33.45 -30.97 -2.98
N LEU A 774 -33.67 -29.83 -3.65
CA LEU A 774 -34.93 -29.54 -4.35
C LEU A 774 -35.13 -30.41 -5.60
N ARG A 775 -34.04 -30.82 -6.28
CA ARG A 775 -34.07 -31.76 -7.41
C ARG A 775 -34.35 -33.21 -6.96
N SER A 776 -33.79 -33.63 -5.82
CA SER A 776 -33.82 -35.01 -5.37
C SER A 776 -35.00 -35.32 -4.41
N LYS A 777 -35.48 -34.36 -3.63
CA LYS A 777 -36.50 -34.60 -2.60
C LYS A 777 -37.85 -34.01 -2.97
N ARG A 778 -38.93 -34.79 -2.73
CA ARG A 778 -40.31 -34.34 -2.86
C ARG A 778 -40.82 -33.84 -1.49
N GLY A 779 -41.77 -32.90 -1.48
CA GLY A 779 -42.38 -32.36 -0.27
C GLY A 779 -42.53 -30.82 -0.32
N ASP A 780 -42.87 -30.22 0.82
CA ASP A 780 -42.96 -28.77 0.94
C ASP A 780 -41.57 -28.13 0.78
N VAL A 781 -41.47 -27.11 -0.08
CA VAL A 781 -40.20 -26.45 -0.42
C VAL A 781 -39.51 -25.87 0.81
N ALA A 782 -40.25 -25.27 1.75
CA ALA A 782 -39.70 -24.75 2.98
C ALA A 782 -39.07 -25.85 3.86
N GLN A 783 -39.67 -27.05 3.90
CA GLN A 783 -39.11 -28.19 4.64
C GLN A 783 -37.82 -28.70 3.94
N VAL A 784 -37.82 -28.81 2.63
CA VAL A 784 -36.63 -29.22 1.86
C VAL A 784 -35.49 -28.22 2.03
N MET A 785 -35.78 -26.91 2.01
CA MET A 785 -34.80 -25.85 2.27
C MET A 785 -34.25 -25.94 3.71
N ASN A 786 -35.11 -26.18 4.72
CA ASN A 786 -34.65 -26.43 6.09
C ASN A 786 -33.66 -27.60 6.18
N LEU A 787 -33.95 -28.71 5.48
CA LEU A 787 -33.06 -29.85 5.46
C LEU A 787 -31.71 -29.51 4.79
N ALA A 788 -31.72 -28.76 3.70
CA ALA A 788 -30.52 -28.33 3.00
C ALA A 788 -29.64 -27.42 3.90
N ILE A 789 -30.25 -26.43 4.55
CA ILE A 789 -29.54 -25.52 5.48
C ILE A 789 -28.96 -26.29 6.67
N ASN A 790 -29.70 -27.19 7.28
CA ASN A 790 -29.19 -28.00 8.39
C ASN A 790 -28.04 -28.91 7.95
N ALA A 791 -28.04 -29.43 6.72
CA ALA A 791 -26.96 -30.26 6.18
C ALA A 791 -25.66 -29.46 5.96
N THR A 792 -25.74 -28.17 5.68
CA THR A 792 -24.57 -27.30 5.49
C THR A 792 -24.15 -26.55 6.77
N LEU A 793 -24.97 -26.55 7.81
CA LEU A 793 -24.76 -25.75 9.02
C LEU A 793 -23.43 -26.00 9.71
N SER A 794 -23.05 -27.28 9.86
CA SER A 794 -21.76 -27.65 10.48
C SER A 794 -20.59 -27.02 9.73
N ARG A 795 -20.62 -27.10 8.43
CA ARG A 795 -19.58 -26.53 7.57
C ARG A 795 -19.55 -25.01 7.70
N THR A 796 -20.68 -24.33 7.49
CA THR A 796 -20.76 -22.86 7.54
C THR A 796 -20.27 -22.30 8.88
N ILE A 797 -20.64 -22.93 10.01
CA ILE A 797 -20.13 -22.51 11.32
C ILE A 797 -18.62 -22.75 11.45
N LEU A 798 -18.11 -23.88 10.98
CA LEU A 798 -16.68 -24.19 11.10
C LEU A 798 -15.82 -23.25 10.24
N THR A 799 -16.23 -22.98 9.00
CA THR A 799 -15.52 -22.05 8.12
C THR A 799 -15.54 -20.62 8.69
N SER A 800 -16.69 -20.20 9.20
CA SER A 800 -16.81 -18.86 9.82
C SER A 800 -15.97 -18.75 11.09
N VAL A 801 -15.94 -19.78 11.93
CA VAL A 801 -15.11 -19.80 13.16
C VAL A 801 -13.62 -19.77 12.82
N THR A 802 -13.16 -20.56 11.83
CA THR A 802 -11.73 -20.56 11.46
C THR A 802 -11.28 -19.22 10.91
N THR A 803 -12.08 -18.58 10.05
CA THR A 803 -11.79 -17.25 9.50
C THR A 803 -11.89 -16.16 10.58
N PHE A 804 -12.93 -16.23 11.43
CA PHE A 804 -13.11 -15.29 12.54
C PHE A 804 -11.91 -15.34 13.50
N VAL A 805 -11.45 -16.55 13.86
CA VAL A 805 -10.29 -16.73 14.75
C VAL A 805 -9.01 -16.16 14.11
N ALA A 806 -8.77 -16.40 12.83
CA ALA A 806 -7.60 -15.85 12.14
C ALA A 806 -7.63 -14.31 12.13
N VAL A 807 -8.79 -13.71 11.85
CA VAL A 807 -8.97 -12.26 11.81
C VAL A 807 -8.99 -11.65 13.22
N LEU A 808 -9.51 -12.35 14.22
CA LEU A 808 -9.46 -11.94 15.63
C LEU A 808 -8.00 -11.83 16.12
N VAL A 809 -7.16 -12.80 15.77
CA VAL A 809 -5.73 -12.76 16.10
C VAL A 809 -5.07 -11.56 15.41
N LEU A 810 -5.44 -11.29 14.15
CA LEU A 810 -4.98 -10.10 13.44
C LEU A 810 -5.43 -8.80 14.13
N TRP A 811 -6.67 -8.75 14.64
CA TRP A 811 -7.18 -7.59 15.37
C TRP A 811 -6.46 -7.36 16.71
N ILE A 812 -6.07 -8.44 17.41
CA ILE A 812 -5.37 -8.37 18.70
C ILE A 812 -3.89 -8.02 18.51
N PHE A 813 -3.20 -8.69 17.58
CA PHE A 813 -1.74 -8.62 17.45
C PHE A 813 -1.24 -7.86 16.22
N GLY A 814 -2.11 -7.49 15.29
CA GLY A 814 -1.74 -6.89 14.00
C GLY A 814 -1.37 -5.40 14.05
N GLY A 815 -1.38 -4.80 15.24
CA GLY A 815 -1.10 -3.37 15.43
C GLY A 815 -2.23 -2.46 14.94
N SER A 816 -2.07 -1.15 15.19
CA SER A 816 -3.08 -0.13 14.87
C SER A 816 -3.47 -0.11 13.40
N ALA A 817 -2.50 -0.22 12.52
CA ALA A 817 -2.72 -0.10 11.07
C ALA A 817 -3.56 -1.24 10.46
N LEU A 818 -3.57 -2.44 11.07
CA LEU A 818 -4.39 -3.58 10.63
C LEU A 818 -5.66 -3.77 11.44
N LYS A 819 -5.82 -3.04 12.55
CA LYS A 819 -6.94 -3.17 13.49
C LYS A 819 -8.28 -2.83 12.86
N ASP A 820 -8.34 -1.71 12.14
CA ASP A 820 -9.57 -1.24 11.49
C ASP A 820 -10.01 -2.18 10.37
N PHE A 821 -9.07 -2.67 9.57
CA PHE A 821 -9.30 -3.67 8.53
C PHE A 821 -9.85 -4.98 9.11
N SER A 822 -9.18 -5.50 10.12
CA SER A 822 -9.56 -6.76 10.75
C SER A 822 -10.90 -6.64 11.48
N PHE A 823 -11.18 -5.51 12.13
CA PHE A 823 -12.46 -5.24 12.76
C PHE A 823 -13.60 -5.27 11.74
N ALA A 824 -13.46 -4.59 10.60
CA ALA A 824 -14.46 -4.63 9.54
C ALA A 824 -14.71 -6.06 9.04
N ILE A 825 -13.65 -6.86 8.81
CA ILE A 825 -13.80 -8.25 8.37
C ILE A 825 -14.46 -9.12 9.44
N MET A 826 -14.13 -8.95 10.72
CA MET A 826 -14.80 -9.71 11.81
C MET A 826 -16.31 -9.49 11.79
N ILE A 827 -16.76 -8.22 11.67
CA ILE A 827 -18.18 -7.90 11.53
C ILE A 827 -18.74 -8.58 10.28
N GLY A 828 -18.05 -8.45 9.15
CA GLY A 828 -18.46 -9.03 7.88
C GLY A 828 -18.60 -10.55 7.91
N VAL A 829 -17.72 -11.26 8.58
CA VAL A 829 -17.79 -12.73 8.75
C VAL A 829 -19.04 -13.12 9.57
N VAL A 830 -19.30 -12.42 10.68
CA VAL A 830 -20.47 -12.69 11.52
C VAL A 830 -21.77 -12.40 10.77
N VAL A 831 -21.84 -11.23 10.13
CA VAL A 831 -23.04 -10.79 9.39
C VAL A 831 -23.27 -11.65 8.16
N GLY A 832 -22.22 -12.02 7.41
CA GLY A 832 -22.27 -12.88 6.22
C GLY A 832 -22.73 -14.31 6.55
N THR A 833 -22.24 -14.87 7.66
CA THR A 833 -22.72 -16.18 8.15
C THR A 833 -24.22 -16.15 8.51
N TYR A 834 -24.64 -15.07 9.15
CA TYR A 834 -26.07 -14.89 9.46
C TYR A 834 -26.90 -14.71 8.18
N SER A 835 -26.46 -13.87 7.25
CA SER A 835 -27.24 -13.48 6.07
C SER A 835 -27.40 -14.63 5.07
N SER A 836 -26.42 -15.51 4.91
CA SER A 836 -26.50 -16.69 4.05
C SER A 836 -27.68 -17.61 4.43
N ILE A 837 -27.97 -17.73 5.74
CA ILE A 837 -29.02 -18.58 6.29
C ILE A 837 -30.37 -17.83 6.39
N PHE A 838 -30.34 -16.61 6.97
CA PHE A 838 -31.54 -15.90 7.39
C PHE A 838 -32.03 -14.83 6.41
N ILE A 839 -31.22 -14.44 5.42
CA ILE A 839 -31.59 -13.47 4.39
C ILE A 839 -31.62 -14.12 3.00
N ALA A 840 -30.47 -14.69 2.54
CA ALA A 840 -30.36 -15.23 1.20
C ALA A 840 -31.41 -16.33 0.92
N ALA A 841 -31.45 -17.38 1.74
CA ALA A 841 -32.38 -18.50 1.56
C ALA A 841 -33.87 -18.09 1.66
N PRO A 842 -34.33 -17.29 2.66
CA PRO A 842 -35.69 -16.80 2.69
C PRO A 842 -36.08 -15.88 1.53
N VAL A 843 -35.14 -15.03 1.03
CA VAL A 843 -35.42 -14.19 -0.14
C VAL A 843 -35.64 -15.06 -1.37
N VAL A 844 -34.81 -16.08 -1.63
CA VAL A 844 -35.05 -17.06 -2.71
C VAL A 844 -36.43 -17.66 -2.61
N TYR A 845 -36.85 -18.09 -1.41
CA TYR A 845 -38.18 -18.67 -1.17
C TYR A 845 -39.35 -17.71 -1.47
N ILE A 846 -39.22 -16.45 -1.04
CA ILE A 846 -40.26 -15.43 -1.26
C ILE A 846 -40.32 -15.04 -2.74
N TRP A 847 -39.18 -14.80 -3.36
CA TRP A 847 -39.06 -14.39 -4.78
C TRP A 847 -39.65 -15.45 -5.73
N SER A 848 -39.40 -16.71 -5.45
CA SER A 848 -39.90 -17.84 -6.25
C SER A 848 -41.39 -18.21 -5.94
N LYS A 849 -42.17 -17.25 -5.43
CA LYS A 849 -43.59 -17.47 -5.05
C LYS A 849 -43.77 -18.72 -4.17
N LYS A 850 -43.08 -18.75 -3.03
CA LYS A 850 -43.03 -19.85 -2.09
C LYS A 850 -42.49 -21.16 -2.70
N GLY A 851 -41.59 -21.04 -3.68
CA GLY A 851 -40.87 -22.17 -4.25
C GLY A 851 -41.56 -22.91 -5.40
N SER A 852 -42.79 -22.54 -5.77
CA SER A 852 -43.50 -23.19 -6.87
C SER A 852 -42.82 -22.99 -8.22
N LYS A 853 -42.36 -21.75 -8.46
CA LYS A 853 -41.63 -21.36 -9.69
C LYS A 853 -40.22 -21.93 -9.76
N LEU A 854 -39.54 -21.96 -8.61
CA LEU A 854 -38.19 -22.49 -8.49
C LEU A 854 -38.15 -24.01 -8.82
N ARG A 855 -39.12 -24.76 -8.35
CA ARG A 855 -39.24 -26.18 -8.61
C ARG A 855 -39.48 -26.48 -10.10
N GLN A 856 -40.30 -25.66 -10.78
CA GLN A 856 -40.53 -25.75 -12.20
C GLN A 856 -39.27 -25.46 -13.01
N GLU A 857 -38.60 -24.34 -12.71
CA GLU A 857 -37.33 -23.95 -13.34
C GLU A 857 -36.23 -25.03 -13.19
N LEU A 858 -36.15 -25.66 -12.01
CA LEU A 858 -35.18 -26.74 -11.76
C LEU A 858 -35.51 -28.05 -12.49
N ILE A 859 -36.80 -28.34 -12.71
CA ILE A 859 -37.25 -29.48 -13.50
C ILE A 859 -37.01 -29.23 -14.99
N ASP A 860 -37.36 -28.03 -15.47
CA ASP A 860 -37.17 -27.68 -16.89
C ASP A 860 -35.67 -27.65 -17.25
N ALA A 861 -34.81 -27.11 -16.40
CA ALA A 861 -33.36 -27.15 -16.58
C ALA A 861 -32.75 -28.56 -16.55
N SER A 862 -33.42 -29.52 -15.90
CA SER A 862 -33.01 -30.96 -15.93
C SER A 862 -33.42 -31.71 -17.18
N LEU A 863 -34.44 -31.21 -17.87
CA LEU A 863 -34.91 -31.76 -19.14
C LEU A 863 -34.06 -31.29 -20.35
N ASP A 864 -33.43 -30.12 -20.21
CA ASP A 864 -32.53 -29.55 -21.23
C ASP A 864 -31.09 -30.09 -21.16
N MET A 865 -30.75 -30.96 -20.20
CA MET A 865 -29.44 -31.62 -20.15
C MET A 865 -29.37 -32.76 -21.16
N PRO A 866 -28.25 -32.94 -21.89
CA PRO A 866 -28.05 -34.10 -22.73
C PRO A 866 -28.21 -35.40 -21.94
N ASN A 867 -28.90 -36.39 -22.51
CA ASN A 867 -29.23 -37.67 -21.86
C ASN A 867 -28.02 -38.45 -21.31
N ASP A 868 -26.82 -38.13 -21.73
CA ASP A 868 -25.58 -38.82 -21.32
C ASP A 868 -25.11 -38.48 -19.88
N LEU A 869 -25.75 -37.52 -19.19
CA LEU A 869 -25.45 -37.14 -17.81
C LEU A 869 -26.59 -37.42 -16.82
N ALA A 870 -27.71 -38.02 -17.28
CA ALA A 870 -28.77 -38.43 -16.39
C ALA A 870 -28.38 -39.73 -15.67
N GLU A 871 -27.99 -39.65 -14.39
CA GLU A 871 -27.86 -40.84 -13.56
C GLU A 871 -29.21 -41.61 -13.56
N PRO A 872 -29.23 -42.93 -13.78
CA PRO A 872 -30.45 -43.71 -13.72
C PRO A 872 -31.06 -43.61 -12.31
N VAL A 873 -32.29 -43.14 -12.22
CA VAL A 873 -33.08 -43.14 -11.00
C VAL A 873 -33.12 -44.54 -10.45
N PRO A 874 -32.62 -44.87 -9.24
CA PRO A 874 -32.74 -46.18 -8.66
C PRO A 874 -34.23 -46.48 -8.46
N SER A 875 -34.74 -47.45 -9.18
CA SER A 875 -36.05 -48.01 -8.97
C SER A 875 -36.07 -48.77 -7.63
N LYS A 876 -36.82 -48.24 -6.66
CA LYS A 876 -37.23 -48.73 -5.32
C LYS A 876 -36.21 -48.63 -4.23
#